data_a5cc181f46f369d20b277b3b9cf5637b
#
_entry.id   a5cc181f46f369d20b277b3b9cf5637b
#
_cell.length_a   1.000
_cell.length_b   1.000
_cell.length_c   1.000
_cell.angle_alpha   90.00
_cell.angle_beta   90.00
_cell.angle_gamma   90.00
#
_symmetry.space_group_name_H-M   'P 1'
#
loop_
_entity.id
_entity.type
_entity.pdbx_description
1 polymer ?
#
loop_
_entity_poly.entity_id
_entity_poly.type
_entity_poly.pdbx_seq_one_letter_code
_entity_poly.pdbx_strand_id
1 'polypeptide(L)'
;MFALLFGAAVATVGQTASVASRISSAVDEKNMVTLKGNTHPLATAQYDRGEAPGSLPMNRMLLVLQHTPAQEAAIKQLLAEQQNQGSPNFHNWLTPQQYGQMFGPSDQDIQTISNWLQSHGFEVANVSPGRHVIEFSGTASQVQEAFHTTIHHYSVDGEEHWANSSDPQIPAALAPVVVGVKSLHNFRAKPTSHYTGLYRRDKGTGETTQISGPQFTFTSGGVTEFALGPTDFATIYNVLPLWNTGIDGRGETIAIIQESNINVSDVHNFRALFNLPVNDPEVVLDGPDPGIDPDIEPEAVIDVTWSGAVAKGATIKMIVSSSTNTTEGIALSAQYLADHNIASISSMSFGQCELHLGTAGNQFWNAVWEQAAAEGISAFVSAGDGGSAGCDNFDTETRARDGLAISGDASTPFDIAVGGTDFGGNFFNSAAYWSATNDPTTQASALSYIPELPWNDSCTNSIFAFIGFPADPIATCNSASAAGFLNIIGGSGGASSCVSSDGSHISSCTGGYAKPSWQTGVGVPADSVRDIPDVSLFASNGFLGSFYIICEADLSPTGMCDLNPPFEDFAGFGGTSVSSPAFAGILALVNQKTHARQGNANFVLYKLAAEQNPANCNVNGNAILTTAPAAACIFNDITADRNAVPCAAGSPNCGTEGTAPIGVLTGYNAGVGYDLTTGLGSVNAANLVNNWKSVTFTPTVTLLKVSPEFLVHGQAANVDVAVIAKGGAPSGQIALQTNHQDPAGDLTLGANGTIKTTTHLLPGGPSFVSADYFGDGTFAHSDSNAVPIFVLPEPSTTKISFFSLNAQQTGEVPFTGGGYGSIVFLRADVAGRSGFGAATGSVKFTDDGKGVAGNPFKLNSEGNTLTPNSINTFSVGTHTIRATYAGDLSFLPNEAKPASFVITKGVTTVTVTASPAIAAVGASVALTATVGTSSFGNPPTGKLTFTAGGKKLGTVTVTGSNDPNTGLASATATVSTTSLPAGTDAITATYSGDQNYSGAAGMVSVAITTP
;
A
#
# COMPACT_ATOMS: atom_id res chain seq x y z
N MET A 1 71.89 3.50 -8.70
CA MET A 1 71.34 2.15 -8.91
C MET A 1 70.45 1.85 -7.70
N PHE A 2 69.20 2.32 -7.75
CA PHE A 2 68.14 1.98 -6.79
C PHE A 2 66.88 1.73 -7.64
N ALA A 3 66.46 0.49 -7.68
CA ALA A 3 65.25 0.07 -8.34
C ALA A 3 64.08 0.26 -7.36
N LEU A 4 63.14 1.14 -7.71
CA LEU A 4 61.82 1.25 -7.06
C LEU A 4 60.89 0.18 -7.66
N LEU A 5 60.56 -0.81 -6.87
CA LEU A 5 59.45 -1.75 -7.14
C LEU A 5 58.14 -1.03 -6.86
N PHE A 6 57.37 -0.73 -7.90
CA PHE A 6 55.95 -0.40 -7.78
C PHE A 6 55.20 -1.75 -7.66
N GLY A 7 54.77 -2.05 -6.45
CA GLY A 7 53.79 -3.09 -6.19
C GLY A 7 52.44 -2.62 -6.65
N ALA A 8 51.88 -3.19 -7.71
CA ALA A 8 50.49 -3.06 -8.07
C ALA A 8 49.65 -3.76 -6.98
N ALA A 9 48.99 -3.00 -6.16
CA ALA A 9 47.90 -3.51 -5.33
C ALA A 9 46.74 -3.90 -6.26
N VAL A 10 46.58 -5.20 -6.49
CA VAL A 10 45.35 -5.76 -7.04
C VAL A 10 44.29 -5.56 -5.95
N ALA A 11 43.38 -4.63 -6.16
CA ALA A 11 42.16 -4.54 -5.36
C ALA A 11 41.39 -5.86 -5.55
N THR A 12 41.50 -6.74 -4.59
CA THR A 12 40.57 -7.86 -4.46
C THR A 12 39.20 -7.27 -4.24
N VAL A 13 38.27 -7.60 -5.13
CA VAL A 13 36.85 -7.43 -4.92
C VAL A 13 36.58 -8.10 -3.56
N GLY A 14 36.29 -7.26 -2.54
CA GLY A 14 36.03 -7.73 -1.19
C GLY A 14 34.78 -8.63 -1.25
N GLN A 15 34.90 -9.85 -0.76
CA GLN A 15 33.75 -10.62 -0.32
C GLN A 15 32.97 -9.71 0.63
N THR A 16 31.74 -9.38 0.28
CA THR A 16 30.80 -8.72 1.19
C THR A 16 30.74 -9.58 2.44
N ALA A 17 31.18 -9.04 3.57
CA ALA A 17 31.08 -9.72 4.85
C ALA A 17 29.59 -10.04 5.06
N SER A 18 29.22 -11.30 5.20
CA SER A 18 27.84 -11.68 5.44
C SER A 18 27.33 -10.95 6.69
N VAL A 19 26.16 -10.32 6.58
CA VAL A 19 25.50 -9.66 7.70
C VAL A 19 25.32 -10.69 8.82
N ALA A 20 25.80 -10.37 10.03
CA ALA A 20 25.70 -11.28 11.16
C ALA A 20 24.25 -11.43 11.62
N SER A 21 23.83 -12.66 11.94
CA SER A 21 22.51 -12.92 12.51
C SER A 21 22.34 -12.21 13.86
N ARG A 22 21.22 -11.56 14.05
CA ARG A 22 20.79 -10.88 15.28
C ARG A 22 19.93 -11.76 16.17
N ILE A 23 19.27 -12.76 15.60
CA ILE A 23 18.49 -13.75 16.34
C ILE A 23 19.48 -14.81 16.87
N SER A 24 19.97 -14.59 18.09
CA SER A 24 21.01 -15.43 18.70
C SER A 24 20.47 -16.47 19.68
N SER A 25 19.20 -16.41 20.05
CA SER A 25 18.53 -17.37 20.94
C SER A 25 17.41 -18.12 20.21
N ALA A 26 17.05 -19.28 20.69
CA ALA A 26 15.91 -20.02 20.16
C ALA A 26 14.61 -19.22 20.35
N VAL A 27 13.71 -19.33 19.40
CA VAL A 27 12.36 -18.77 19.51
C VAL A 27 11.61 -19.52 20.61
N ASP A 28 11.14 -18.80 21.63
CA ASP A 28 10.41 -19.35 22.79
C ASP A 28 9.11 -18.57 23.00
N GLU A 29 7.99 -19.21 22.69
CA GLU A 29 6.63 -18.66 22.84
C GLU A 29 6.22 -18.33 24.28
N LYS A 30 7.02 -18.71 25.26
CA LYS A 30 6.80 -18.36 26.67
C LYS A 30 7.50 -17.07 27.06
N ASN A 31 8.38 -16.56 26.23
CA ASN A 31 9.15 -15.34 26.45
C ASN A 31 8.78 -14.29 25.38
N MET A 32 7.66 -13.61 25.59
CA MET A 32 7.07 -12.65 24.65
C MET A 32 7.47 -11.21 24.99
N VAL A 33 7.49 -10.35 24.00
CA VAL A 33 7.66 -8.90 24.11
C VAL A 33 6.53 -8.19 23.36
N THR A 34 6.00 -7.13 23.96
CA THR A 34 4.96 -6.30 23.34
C THR A 34 5.58 -5.28 22.39
N LEU A 35 5.07 -5.22 21.19
CA LEU A 35 5.41 -4.24 20.15
C LEU A 35 4.55 -2.99 20.33
N LYS A 36 5.03 -2.06 21.14
CA LYS A 36 4.27 -0.88 21.56
C LYS A 36 3.99 0.08 20.42
N GLY A 37 2.82 0.75 20.49
CA GLY A 37 2.40 1.74 19.51
C GLY A 37 1.97 1.14 18.18
N ASN A 38 1.49 -0.10 18.19
CA ASN A 38 0.98 -0.81 17.00
C ASN A 38 -0.53 -1.15 17.13
N THR A 39 -1.26 -0.36 17.93
CA THR A 39 -2.72 -0.37 18.00
C THR A 39 -3.22 0.98 17.52
N HIS A 40 -4.17 1.00 16.59
CA HIS A 40 -4.70 2.26 16.06
C HIS A 40 -5.41 3.07 17.17
N PRO A 41 -5.19 4.40 17.31
CA PRO A 41 -5.74 5.21 18.39
C PRO A 41 -7.27 5.23 18.46
N LEU A 42 -7.96 5.04 17.33
CA LEU A 42 -9.42 4.95 17.27
C LEU A 42 -9.95 3.54 17.60
N ALA A 43 -9.09 2.53 17.73
CA ALA A 43 -9.48 1.18 18.17
C ALA A 43 -9.73 1.14 19.69
N THR A 44 -10.70 1.91 20.16
CA THR A 44 -11.04 2.08 21.59
C THR A 44 -12.36 1.41 21.95
N ALA A 45 -12.55 1.14 23.26
CA ALA A 45 -13.78 0.53 23.78
C ALA A 45 -15.06 1.33 23.43
N GLN A 46 -14.95 2.62 23.16
CA GLN A 46 -16.09 3.46 22.75
C GLN A 46 -16.66 3.02 21.40
N TYR A 47 -15.81 2.65 20.47
CA TYR A 47 -16.17 2.27 19.10
C TYR A 47 -16.27 0.76 18.89
N ASP A 48 -15.85 -0.04 19.87
CA ASP A 48 -15.80 -1.50 19.80
C ASP A 48 -17.21 -2.12 19.68
N ARG A 49 -17.38 -3.00 18.69
CA ARG A 49 -18.61 -3.76 18.41
C ARG A 49 -18.45 -5.25 18.66
N GLY A 50 -17.30 -5.67 19.16
CA GLY A 50 -16.97 -7.05 19.52
C GLY A 50 -15.94 -7.70 18.63
N GLU A 51 -15.57 -8.91 19.00
CA GLU A 51 -14.54 -9.70 18.33
C GLU A 51 -14.93 -10.07 16.90
N ALA A 52 -13.99 -9.95 15.99
CA ALA A 52 -14.13 -10.35 14.59
C ALA A 52 -14.25 -11.89 14.48
N PRO A 53 -14.95 -12.41 13.45
CA PRO A 53 -14.90 -13.83 13.18
C PRO A 53 -13.46 -14.34 13.03
N GLY A 54 -13.10 -15.42 13.72
CA GLY A 54 -11.73 -15.97 13.65
C GLY A 54 -11.31 -16.38 12.23
N SER A 55 -12.27 -16.58 11.32
CA SER A 55 -12.06 -16.87 9.90
C SER A 55 -11.91 -15.62 9.02
N LEU A 56 -11.94 -14.42 9.60
CA LEU A 56 -11.74 -13.19 8.83
C LEU A 56 -10.38 -13.26 8.11
N PRO A 57 -10.33 -13.11 6.77
CA PRO A 57 -9.08 -13.12 6.04
C PRO A 57 -8.20 -11.91 6.39
N MET A 58 -6.97 -12.17 6.76
CA MET A 58 -5.91 -11.20 7.04
C MET A 58 -4.85 -11.38 5.96
N ASN A 59 -5.11 -10.82 4.77
CA ASN A 59 -4.31 -11.06 3.58
C ASN A 59 -3.23 -9.97 3.40
N ARG A 60 -2.07 -10.36 2.84
CA ARG A 60 -0.97 -9.48 2.48
C ARG A 60 -0.50 -8.58 3.63
N MET A 61 -0.44 -9.12 4.86
CA MET A 61 0.15 -8.43 6.00
C MET A 61 1.65 -8.21 5.77
N LEU A 62 2.16 -7.06 6.17
CA LEU A 62 3.56 -6.68 6.00
C LEU A 62 4.26 -6.67 7.35
N LEU A 63 5.09 -7.70 7.63
CA LEU A 63 5.96 -7.71 8.81
C LEU A 63 7.18 -6.82 8.54
N VAL A 64 7.29 -5.74 9.30
CA VAL A 64 8.34 -4.73 9.14
C VAL A 64 9.59 -5.13 9.90
N LEU A 65 10.73 -5.11 9.22
CA LEU A 65 12.03 -5.44 9.77
C LEU A 65 12.88 -4.17 9.91
N GLN A 66 13.73 -4.12 10.93
CA GLN A 66 14.58 -2.95 11.23
C GLN A 66 16.05 -3.18 10.92
N HIS A 67 16.73 -2.08 10.61
CA HIS A 67 18.17 -2.02 10.53
C HIS A 67 18.82 -1.99 11.94
N THR A 68 20.10 -2.28 12.01
CA THR A 68 20.90 -1.95 13.20
C THR A 68 21.27 -0.47 13.18
N PRO A 69 21.58 0.16 14.33
CA PRO A 69 22.07 1.54 14.34
C PRO A 69 23.33 1.77 13.47
N ALA A 70 24.15 0.74 13.29
CA ALA A 70 25.34 0.80 12.42
C ALA A 70 24.96 0.79 10.94
N GLN A 71 23.94 -0.01 10.55
CA GLN A 71 23.39 -0.02 9.19
C GLN A 71 22.70 1.30 8.86
N GLU A 72 21.88 1.84 9.77
CA GLU A 72 21.28 3.16 9.65
C GLU A 72 22.31 4.28 9.39
N ALA A 73 23.41 4.27 10.16
CA ALA A 73 24.49 5.22 9.96
C ALA A 73 25.16 5.05 8.59
N ALA A 74 25.37 3.80 8.16
CA ALA A 74 26.00 3.50 6.87
C ALA A 74 25.10 3.87 5.69
N ILE A 75 23.77 3.68 5.79
CA ILE A 75 22.80 4.12 4.78
C ILE A 75 22.82 5.65 4.65
N LYS A 76 22.69 6.38 5.77
CA LYS A 76 22.75 7.85 5.77
C LYS A 76 24.04 8.39 5.16
N GLN A 77 25.16 7.73 5.45
CA GLN A 77 26.42 8.06 4.82
C GLN A 77 26.39 7.80 3.32
N LEU A 78 25.91 6.63 2.87
CA LEU A 78 25.81 6.31 1.46
C LEU A 78 24.92 7.30 0.71
N LEU A 79 23.74 7.63 1.23
CA LEU A 79 22.84 8.60 0.61
C LEU A 79 23.50 9.98 0.47
N ALA A 80 24.23 10.45 1.51
CA ALA A 80 25.01 11.69 1.42
C ALA A 80 26.14 11.60 0.38
N GLU A 81 26.79 10.46 0.27
CA GLU A 81 27.85 10.22 -0.71
C GLU A 81 27.31 10.12 -2.14
N GLN A 82 26.13 9.55 -2.36
CA GLN A 82 25.44 9.51 -3.65
C GLN A 82 25.08 10.93 -4.15
N GLN A 83 24.96 11.91 -3.26
CA GLN A 83 24.71 13.31 -3.59
C GLN A 83 25.96 14.17 -3.62
N ASN A 84 27.13 13.61 -3.32
CA ASN A 84 28.40 14.33 -3.27
C ASN A 84 29.27 14.04 -4.50
N GLN A 85 29.41 15.02 -5.39
CA GLN A 85 30.23 14.94 -6.60
C GLN A 85 31.69 14.51 -6.38
N GLY A 86 32.24 14.70 -5.19
CA GLY A 86 33.60 14.26 -4.84
C GLY A 86 33.70 12.82 -4.37
N SER A 87 32.59 12.15 -4.18
CA SER A 87 32.52 10.75 -3.72
C SER A 87 32.61 9.77 -4.88
N PRO A 88 33.27 8.60 -4.70
CA PRO A 88 33.18 7.51 -5.67
C PRO A 88 31.77 6.88 -5.73
N ASN A 89 30.91 7.15 -4.75
CA ASN A 89 29.52 6.71 -4.72
C ASN A 89 28.54 7.74 -5.35
N PHE A 90 29.05 8.82 -5.92
CA PHE A 90 28.19 9.84 -6.52
C PHE A 90 27.36 9.27 -7.66
N HIS A 91 26.02 9.37 -7.55
CA HIS A 91 25.02 8.78 -8.43
C HIS A 91 25.27 7.30 -8.76
N ASN A 92 25.91 6.57 -7.87
CA ASN A 92 26.07 5.13 -7.92
C ASN A 92 24.89 4.48 -7.18
N TRP A 93 23.78 4.32 -7.87
CA TRP A 93 22.52 3.83 -7.33
C TRP A 93 22.59 2.33 -7.09
N LEU A 94 21.94 1.89 -6.03
CA LEU A 94 21.84 0.47 -5.70
C LEU A 94 20.70 -0.18 -6.48
N THR A 95 20.80 -1.49 -6.65
CA THR A 95 19.62 -2.29 -6.96
C THR A 95 18.89 -2.67 -5.67
N PRO A 96 17.61 -3.09 -5.73
CA PRO A 96 16.87 -3.57 -4.56
C PRO A 96 17.60 -4.69 -3.81
N GLN A 97 18.17 -5.64 -4.56
CA GLN A 97 18.90 -6.76 -3.98
C GLN A 97 20.21 -6.33 -3.31
N GLN A 98 20.93 -5.37 -3.89
CA GLN A 98 22.15 -4.80 -3.28
C GLN A 98 21.81 -4.08 -1.99
N TYR A 99 20.73 -3.30 -1.97
CA TYR A 99 20.25 -2.63 -0.77
C TYR A 99 19.96 -3.67 0.33
N GLY A 100 19.19 -4.70 0.03
CA GLY A 100 18.84 -5.76 0.97
C GLY A 100 20.05 -6.57 1.47
N GLN A 101 21.04 -6.83 0.59
CA GLN A 101 22.26 -7.53 0.97
C GLN A 101 23.17 -6.69 1.86
N MET A 102 23.25 -5.39 1.65
CA MET A 102 24.11 -4.48 2.41
C MET A 102 23.49 -4.09 3.76
N PHE A 103 22.18 -3.87 3.79
CA PHE A 103 21.52 -3.21 4.91
C PHE A 103 20.42 -4.05 5.55
N GLY A 104 19.84 -5.01 4.85
CA GLY A 104 18.80 -5.88 5.39
C GLY A 104 19.30 -6.86 6.47
N PRO A 105 18.37 -7.58 7.13
CA PRO A 105 18.69 -8.71 8.00
C PRO A 105 19.45 -9.83 7.28
N SER A 106 20.13 -10.68 8.05
CA SER A 106 20.81 -11.86 7.50
C SER A 106 19.80 -12.89 6.97
N ASP A 107 20.24 -13.74 6.02
CA ASP A 107 19.42 -14.85 5.51
C ASP A 107 18.94 -15.76 6.66
N GLN A 108 19.78 -15.95 7.69
CA GLN A 108 19.42 -16.75 8.86
C GLN A 108 18.30 -16.10 9.69
N ASP A 109 18.32 -14.78 9.87
CA ASP A 109 17.27 -14.06 10.60
C ASP A 109 15.94 -14.15 9.83
N ILE A 110 15.98 -13.89 8.53
CA ILE A 110 14.81 -13.99 7.64
C ILE A 110 14.21 -15.40 7.69
N GLN A 111 15.06 -16.43 7.56
CA GLN A 111 14.60 -17.81 7.63
C GLN A 111 13.98 -18.15 8.99
N THR A 112 14.57 -17.65 10.09
CA THR A 112 14.03 -17.89 11.45
C THR A 112 12.65 -17.26 11.62
N ILE A 113 12.46 -16.02 11.14
CA ILE A 113 11.19 -15.30 11.20
C ILE A 113 10.15 -16.00 10.31
N SER A 114 10.52 -16.33 9.07
CA SER A 114 9.62 -17.02 8.13
C SER A 114 9.17 -18.38 8.67
N ASN A 115 10.08 -19.15 9.27
CA ASN A 115 9.74 -20.42 9.90
C ASN A 115 8.79 -20.23 11.10
N TRP A 116 8.96 -19.16 11.88
CA TRP A 116 8.06 -18.86 12.98
C TRP A 116 6.64 -18.52 12.46
N LEU A 117 6.50 -17.65 11.46
CA LEU A 117 5.21 -17.37 10.82
C LEU A 117 4.55 -18.65 10.28
N GLN A 118 5.32 -19.46 9.55
CA GLN A 118 4.81 -20.74 8.99
C GLN A 118 4.41 -21.73 10.08
N SER A 119 5.09 -21.73 11.25
CA SER A 119 4.72 -22.60 12.36
C SER A 119 3.36 -22.28 12.98
N HIS A 120 2.87 -21.04 12.82
CA HIS A 120 1.52 -20.59 13.17
C HIS A 120 0.53 -20.71 11.99
N GLY A 121 0.93 -21.38 10.89
CA GLY A 121 0.07 -21.65 9.74
C GLY A 121 -0.12 -20.46 8.80
N PHE A 122 0.64 -19.38 8.95
CA PHE A 122 0.63 -18.28 7.96
C PHE A 122 1.30 -18.73 6.66
N GLU A 123 0.78 -18.23 5.56
CA GLU A 123 1.43 -18.30 4.26
C GLU A 123 2.41 -17.12 4.13
N VAL A 124 3.70 -17.40 4.04
CA VAL A 124 4.72 -16.40 3.72
C VAL A 124 4.82 -16.30 2.22
N ALA A 125 4.30 -15.20 1.66
CA ALA A 125 4.18 -15.02 0.22
C ALA A 125 5.48 -14.50 -0.41
N ASN A 126 6.14 -13.53 0.24
CA ASN A 126 7.33 -12.89 -0.29
C ASN A 126 8.22 -12.34 0.83
N VAL A 127 9.52 -12.29 0.56
CA VAL A 127 10.48 -11.46 1.30
C VAL A 127 10.96 -10.39 0.33
N SER A 128 10.74 -9.12 0.66
CA SER A 128 11.15 -8.04 -0.24
C SER A 128 12.65 -8.11 -0.59
N PRO A 129 13.06 -7.83 -1.83
CA PRO A 129 14.47 -7.76 -2.21
C PRO A 129 15.28 -6.81 -1.31
N GLY A 130 14.68 -5.71 -0.85
CA GLY A 130 15.25 -4.78 0.12
C GLY A 130 15.34 -5.33 1.55
N ARG A 131 14.71 -6.46 1.83
CA ARG A 131 14.73 -7.18 3.12
C ARG A 131 14.23 -6.39 4.33
N HIS A 132 13.43 -5.37 4.11
CA HIS A 132 12.79 -4.62 5.21
C HIS A 132 11.36 -5.06 5.47
N VAL A 133 10.78 -5.93 4.60
CA VAL A 133 9.42 -6.46 4.73
C VAL A 133 9.38 -7.96 4.42
N ILE A 134 8.54 -8.68 5.19
CA ILE A 134 8.07 -10.04 4.85
C ILE A 134 6.56 -9.95 4.66
N GLU A 135 6.07 -10.27 3.44
CA GLU A 135 4.65 -10.36 3.14
C GLU A 135 4.11 -11.74 3.53
N PHE A 136 3.02 -11.77 4.31
CA PHE A 136 2.39 -13.00 4.76
C PHE A 136 0.88 -12.86 4.88
N SER A 137 0.17 -13.98 4.83
CA SER A 137 -1.30 -14.03 4.86
C SER A 137 -1.80 -15.09 5.84
N GLY A 138 -3.01 -14.87 6.37
CA GLY A 138 -3.65 -15.80 7.28
C GLY A 138 -5.06 -15.39 7.66
N THR A 139 -5.47 -15.71 8.89
CA THR A 139 -6.79 -15.40 9.46
C THR A 139 -6.67 -14.67 10.79
N ALA A 140 -7.75 -14.03 11.24
CA ALA A 140 -7.80 -13.36 12.54
C ALA A 140 -7.48 -14.30 13.71
N SER A 141 -7.88 -15.58 13.65
CA SER A 141 -7.53 -16.56 14.70
C SER A 141 -6.04 -16.90 14.71
N GLN A 142 -5.37 -16.95 13.56
CA GLN A 142 -3.92 -17.13 13.49
C GLN A 142 -3.17 -15.89 14.03
N VAL A 143 -3.68 -14.68 13.73
CA VAL A 143 -3.13 -13.44 14.33
C VAL A 143 -3.27 -13.48 15.85
N GLN A 144 -4.43 -13.87 16.38
CA GLN A 144 -4.67 -14.00 17.82
C GLN A 144 -3.70 -15.00 18.48
N GLU A 145 -3.46 -16.13 17.84
CA GLU A 145 -2.57 -17.17 18.37
C GLU A 145 -1.10 -16.74 18.35
N ALA A 146 -0.62 -16.20 17.23
CA ALA A 146 0.79 -15.87 17.03
C ALA A 146 1.18 -14.54 17.68
N PHE A 147 0.35 -13.51 17.56
CA PHE A 147 0.64 -12.15 18.02
C PHE A 147 -0.04 -11.75 19.31
N HIS A 148 -0.78 -12.67 19.94
CA HIS A 148 -1.47 -12.47 21.24
C HIS A 148 -2.35 -11.21 21.29
N THR A 149 -2.97 -10.86 20.18
CA THR A 149 -3.95 -9.77 20.08
C THR A 149 -5.17 -10.23 19.31
N THR A 150 -6.35 -9.76 19.69
CA THR A 150 -7.62 -10.14 19.06
C THR A 150 -8.02 -9.06 18.08
N ILE A 151 -8.49 -9.45 16.90
CA ILE A 151 -9.07 -8.51 15.95
C ILE A 151 -10.52 -8.25 16.33
N HIS A 152 -10.88 -6.98 16.47
CA HIS A 152 -12.22 -6.52 16.77
C HIS A 152 -12.82 -5.73 15.61
N HIS A 153 -14.14 -5.63 15.62
CA HIS A 153 -14.92 -4.78 14.74
C HIS A 153 -15.19 -3.45 15.45
N TYR A 154 -14.91 -2.34 14.77
CA TYR A 154 -15.11 -0.99 15.27
C TYR A 154 -16.03 -0.22 14.33
N SER A 155 -16.86 0.68 14.87
CA SER A 155 -17.67 1.60 14.07
C SER A 155 -17.34 3.01 14.51
N VAL A 156 -16.63 3.75 13.63
CA VAL A 156 -16.16 5.12 13.87
C VAL A 156 -16.81 6.02 12.84
N ASP A 157 -17.56 7.02 13.31
CA ASP A 157 -18.26 8.02 12.48
C ASP A 157 -19.15 7.43 11.37
N GLY A 158 -19.62 6.19 11.58
CA GLY A 158 -20.48 5.46 10.64
C GLY A 158 -19.74 4.56 9.67
N GLU A 159 -18.42 4.58 9.68
CA GLU A 159 -17.58 3.65 8.92
C GLU A 159 -17.23 2.41 9.76
N GLU A 160 -17.11 1.26 9.10
CA GLU A 160 -16.86 -0.03 9.71
C GLU A 160 -15.38 -0.44 9.53
N HIS A 161 -14.73 -0.73 10.67
CA HIS A 161 -13.30 -1.05 10.68
C HIS A 161 -13.01 -2.38 11.40
N TRP A 162 -11.91 -3.00 10.99
CA TRP A 162 -11.26 -4.09 11.71
C TRP A 162 -9.95 -3.58 12.29
N ALA A 163 -9.66 -3.93 13.54
CA ALA A 163 -8.38 -3.58 14.16
C ALA A 163 -8.03 -4.56 15.29
N ASN A 164 -6.74 -4.67 15.59
CA ASN A 164 -6.27 -5.31 16.80
C ASN A 164 -6.68 -4.49 18.04
N SER A 165 -7.15 -5.19 19.07
CA SER A 165 -7.64 -4.58 20.32
C SER A 165 -6.53 -4.23 21.32
N SER A 166 -5.30 -4.66 21.04
CA SER A 166 -4.12 -4.41 21.88
C SER A 166 -2.86 -4.50 21.04
N ASP A 167 -1.77 -3.92 21.54
CA ASP A 167 -0.46 -4.05 20.91
C ASP A 167 -0.08 -5.53 20.73
N PRO A 168 0.38 -5.94 19.54
CA PRO A 168 0.78 -7.31 19.27
C PRO A 168 2.03 -7.69 20.05
N GLN A 169 2.20 -8.98 20.28
CA GLN A 169 3.37 -9.56 20.95
C GLN A 169 4.08 -10.54 20.01
N ILE A 170 5.40 -10.63 20.16
CA ILE A 170 6.23 -11.61 19.46
C ILE A 170 7.21 -12.27 20.43
N PRO A 171 7.76 -13.44 20.12
CA PRO A 171 8.88 -14.01 20.88
C PRO A 171 10.03 -13.02 21.01
N ALA A 172 10.54 -12.82 22.20
CA ALA A 172 11.61 -11.84 22.50
C ALA A 172 12.89 -12.06 21.66
N ALA A 173 13.12 -13.27 21.17
CA ALA A 173 14.22 -13.61 20.28
C ALA A 173 14.13 -12.87 18.93
N LEU A 174 12.93 -12.54 18.44
CA LEU A 174 12.69 -11.88 17.15
C LEU A 174 12.79 -10.35 17.25
N ALA A 175 12.60 -9.77 18.43
CA ALA A 175 12.58 -8.33 18.67
C ALA A 175 13.81 -7.54 18.16
N PRO A 176 15.03 -8.10 18.11
CA PRO A 176 16.17 -7.38 17.52
C PRO A 176 16.01 -7.10 16.01
N VAL A 177 15.08 -7.78 15.31
CA VAL A 177 14.89 -7.70 13.86
C VAL A 177 13.51 -7.18 13.49
N VAL A 178 12.47 -7.53 14.24
CA VAL A 178 11.06 -7.21 13.92
C VAL A 178 10.61 -5.95 14.67
N VAL A 179 10.04 -5.00 13.95
CA VAL A 179 9.39 -3.79 14.50
C VAL A 179 7.93 -4.04 14.83
N GLY A 180 7.22 -4.66 13.90
CA GLY A 180 5.78 -4.92 13.98
C GLY A 180 5.20 -5.37 12.66
N VAL A 181 3.89 -5.48 12.61
CA VAL A 181 3.13 -5.56 11.36
C VAL A 181 2.72 -4.14 10.98
N LYS A 182 2.91 -3.73 9.72
CA LYS A 182 2.62 -2.37 9.26
C LYS A 182 1.23 -1.92 9.73
N SER A 183 0.24 -2.81 9.55
CA SER A 183 -1.09 -2.63 10.13
C SER A 183 -1.77 -3.98 10.35
N LEU A 184 -2.52 -4.08 11.45
CA LEU A 184 -3.49 -5.14 11.73
C LEU A 184 -4.92 -4.55 11.75
N HIS A 185 -5.13 -3.51 10.93
CA HIS A 185 -6.38 -2.76 10.84
C HIS A 185 -6.59 -2.26 9.40
N ASN A 186 -7.81 -1.80 9.12
CA ASN A 186 -8.19 -1.15 7.88
C ASN A 186 -8.60 0.32 8.04
N PHE A 187 -8.07 1.00 9.04
CA PHE A 187 -8.03 2.47 9.07
C PHE A 187 -6.99 2.91 8.04
N ARG A 188 -7.42 3.30 6.86
CA ARG A 188 -6.55 3.54 5.70
C ARG A 188 -6.17 5.01 5.57
N ALA A 189 -5.07 5.29 4.90
CA ALA A 189 -4.75 6.60 4.39
C ALA A 189 -5.88 7.10 3.47
N LYS A 190 -6.07 8.41 3.42
CA LYS A 190 -7.09 9.04 2.59
C LYS A 190 -6.46 9.79 1.42
N PRO A 191 -7.17 9.84 0.27
CA PRO A 191 -6.82 10.76 -0.80
C PRO A 191 -6.72 12.20 -0.27
N THR A 192 -5.74 12.96 -0.77
CA THR A 192 -5.55 14.36 -0.42
C THR A 192 -6.05 15.27 -1.54
N SER A 193 -7.30 15.07 -1.95
CA SER A 193 -7.97 15.86 -2.99
C SER A 193 -9.37 16.31 -2.58
N HIS A 194 -9.80 17.41 -3.15
CA HIS A 194 -11.11 18.00 -2.90
C HIS A 194 -11.85 18.27 -4.21
N TYR A 195 -13.01 17.62 -4.37
CA TYR A 195 -13.90 17.83 -5.49
C TYR A 195 -14.59 19.19 -5.39
N THR A 196 -14.40 20.04 -6.38
CA THR A 196 -14.98 21.40 -6.45
C THR A 196 -16.36 21.39 -7.13
N GLY A 197 -16.52 20.55 -8.14
CA GLY A 197 -17.78 20.43 -8.88
C GLY A 197 -17.59 19.93 -10.30
N LEU A 198 -18.72 19.60 -10.94
CA LEU A 198 -18.78 19.29 -12.36
C LEU A 198 -19.18 20.54 -13.14
N TYR A 199 -18.47 20.84 -14.20
CA TYR A 199 -18.62 22.04 -15.00
C TYR A 199 -18.95 21.70 -16.45
N ARG A 200 -19.78 22.52 -17.09
CA ARG A 200 -20.12 22.44 -18.51
C ARG A 200 -19.76 23.72 -19.20
N ARG A 201 -18.99 23.63 -20.26
CA ARG A 201 -18.63 24.75 -21.13
C ARG A 201 -19.33 24.65 -22.48
N ASP A 202 -20.00 25.75 -22.90
CA ASP A 202 -20.50 25.89 -24.25
C ASP A 202 -19.37 26.29 -25.21
N LYS A 203 -19.10 25.48 -26.22
CA LYS A 203 -18.00 25.69 -27.18
C LYS A 203 -18.23 26.87 -28.11
N GLY A 204 -19.48 27.29 -28.30
CA GLY A 204 -19.85 28.41 -29.19
C GLY A 204 -19.71 29.77 -28.49
N THR A 205 -20.08 29.85 -27.21
CA THR A 205 -20.05 31.07 -26.41
C THR A 205 -18.82 31.19 -25.52
N GLY A 206 -18.20 30.04 -25.18
CA GLY A 206 -17.14 29.96 -24.17
C GLY A 206 -17.65 30.10 -22.74
N GLU A 207 -18.97 30.19 -22.53
CA GLU A 207 -19.56 30.28 -21.18
C GLU A 207 -19.50 28.95 -20.48
N THR A 208 -18.98 28.96 -19.22
CA THR A 208 -18.87 27.77 -18.35
C THR A 208 -19.88 27.90 -17.22
N THR A 209 -20.60 26.81 -16.92
CA THR A 209 -21.58 26.72 -15.84
C THR A 209 -21.33 25.50 -15.00
N GLN A 210 -21.37 25.64 -13.68
CA GLN A 210 -21.34 24.50 -12.77
C GLN A 210 -22.66 23.73 -12.86
N ILE A 211 -22.60 22.42 -13.12
CA ILE A 211 -23.77 21.55 -13.28
C ILE A 211 -23.98 20.60 -12.10
N SER A 212 -22.97 20.31 -11.31
CA SER A 212 -23.08 19.61 -10.03
C SER A 212 -21.86 19.90 -9.15
N GLY A 213 -21.99 19.73 -7.83
CA GLY A 213 -20.88 19.85 -6.89
C GLY A 213 -21.37 20.18 -5.48
N PRO A 214 -20.47 20.10 -4.47
CA PRO A 214 -20.77 20.59 -3.15
C PRO A 214 -21.11 22.08 -3.23
N GLN A 215 -22.24 22.46 -2.65
CA GLN A 215 -22.66 23.88 -2.61
C GLN A 215 -21.80 24.64 -1.57
N PHE A 216 -20.55 24.94 -1.90
CA PHE A 216 -19.90 26.08 -1.29
C PHE A 216 -20.53 27.33 -1.90
N THR A 217 -21.65 27.75 -1.33
CA THR A 217 -22.30 28.95 -1.74
C THR A 217 -21.49 30.17 -1.33
N PHE A 218 -20.47 30.52 -2.10
CA PHE A 218 -20.06 31.89 -2.22
C PHE A 218 -20.99 32.56 -3.24
N THR A 219 -22.23 32.75 -2.87
CA THR A 219 -23.11 33.64 -3.62
C THR A 219 -22.91 35.08 -3.12
N SER A 220 -21.78 35.65 -3.41
CA SER A 220 -21.63 37.09 -3.46
C SER A 220 -21.29 37.43 -4.91
N GLY A 221 -22.33 37.73 -5.68
CA GLY A 221 -22.40 38.41 -6.97
C GLY A 221 -21.14 38.35 -7.85
N GLY A 222 -21.04 37.32 -8.72
CA GLY A 222 -20.20 37.40 -9.89
C GLY A 222 -18.67 37.20 -9.66
N VAL A 223 -18.26 36.22 -8.83
CA VAL A 223 -16.86 35.77 -8.82
C VAL A 223 -16.61 35.01 -10.12
N THR A 224 -15.62 35.44 -10.88
CA THR A 224 -15.16 34.71 -12.06
C THR A 224 -14.18 33.65 -11.57
N GLU A 225 -14.46 32.39 -11.83
CA GLU A 225 -13.58 31.27 -11.54
C GLU A 225 -12.65 30.96 -12.72
N PHE A 226 -11.44 30.52 -12.43
CA PHE A 226 -10.40 30.22 -13.43
C PHE A 226 -9.94 28.78 -13.27
N ALA A 227 -10.42 27.93 -14.15
CA ALA A 227 -10.02 26.54 -14.23
C ALA A 227 -8.63 26.42 -14.88
N LEU A 228 -7.69 25.77 -14.18
CA LEU A 228 -6.33 25.60 -14.68
C LEU A 228 -6.23 24.44 -15.65
N GLY A 229 -5.73 24.74 -16.87
CA GLY A 229 -5.27 23.72 -17.81
C GLY A 229 -3.74 23.59 -17.80
N PRO A 230 -3.18 22.59 -18.52
CA PRO A 230 -1.73 22.36 -18.58
C PRO A 230 -0.90 23.54 -19.04
N THR A 231 -1.39 24.32 -20.00
CA THR A 231 -0.67 25.51 -20.52
C THR A 231 -0.78 26.70 -19.56
N ASP A 232 -1.85 26.81 -18.76
CA ASP A 232 -1.96 27.80 -17.69
C ASP A 232 -0.89 27.50 -16.63
N PHE A 233 -0.83 26.26 -16.15
CA PHE A 233 0.23 25.81 -15.23
C PHE A 233 1.63 26.12 -15.78
N ALA A 234 1.85 25.75 -17.06
CA ALA A 234 3.15 25.96 -17.71
C ALA A 234 3.51 27.45 -17.87
N THR A 235 2.51 28.33 -17.94
CA THR A 235 2.69 29.80 -17.96
C THR A 235 3.00 30.32 -16.56
N ILE A 236 2.19 29.95 -15.58
CA ILE A 236 2.32 30.41 -14.18
C ILE A 236 3.67 29.99 -13.59
N TYR A 237 4.04 28.73 -13.71
CA TYR A 237 5.29 28.19 -13.17
C TYR A 237 6.47 28.17 -14.15
N ASN A 238 6.33 28.90 -15.29
CA ASN A 238 7.41 29.10 -16.29
C ASN A 238 7.97 27.79 -16.86
N VAL A 239 7.13 26.79 -17.14
CA VAL A 239 7.50 25.53 -17.81
C VAL A 239 7.61 25.71 -19.34
N LEU A 240 6.85 26.62 -19.94
CA LEU A 240 6.80 26.84 -21.39
C LEU A 240 8.18 26.98 -22.08
N PRO A 241 9.17 27.71 -21.53
CA PRO A 241 10.49 27.79 -22.13
C PRO A 241 11.20 26.45 -22.26
N LEU A 242 10.94 25.50 -21.32
CA LEU A 242 11.50 24.15 -21.37
C LEU A 242 10.82 23.36 -22.48
N TRP A 243 9.52 23.34 -22.55
CA TRP A 243 8.77 22.68 -23.64
C TRP A 243 9.18 23.19 -25.04
N ASN A 244 9.38 24.51 -25.18
CA ASN A 244 9.80 25.13 -26.43
C ASN A 244 11.22 24.73 -26.88
N THR A 245 12.04 24.23 -25.95
CA THR A 245 13.40 23.72 -26.24
C THR A 245 13.45 22.19 -26.30
N GLY A 246 12.30 21.50 -26.21
CA GLY A 246 12.19 20.05 -26.31
C GLY A 246 12.48 19.32 -24.98
N ILE A 247 12.51 20.07 -23.85
CA ILE A 247 12.56 19.50 -22.50
C ILE A 247 11.12 19.34 -22.04
N ASP A 248 10.57 18.14 -22.23
CA ASP A 248 9.16 17.78 -22.04
C ASP A 248 8.96 16.48 -21.24
N GLY A 249 10.03 15.96 -20.62
CA GLY A 249 10.05 14.70 -19.86
C GLY A 249 10.31 13.45 -20.69
N ARG A 250 10.55 13.58 -21.99
CA ARG A 250 10.77 12.43 -22.89
C ARG A 250 11.98 11.60 -22.47
N GLY A 251 11.80 10.29 -22.38
CA GLY A 251 12.82 9.33 -21.94
C GLY A 251 12.82 9.12 -20.43
N GLU A 252 11.94 9.81 -19.68
CA GLU A 252 11.78 9.64 -18.24
C GLU A 252 10.50 8.85 -17.92
N THR A 253 10.50 8.16 -16.77
CA THR A 253 9.35 7.42 -16.27
C THR A 253 8.96 7.95 -14.89
N ILE A 254 7.67 8.21 -14.71
CA ILE A 254 7.06 8.58 -13.43
C ILE A 254 6.14 7.43 -13.02
N ALA A 255 6.35 6.88 -11.83
CA ALA A 255 5.45 5.91 -11.22
C ALA A 255 4.41 6.62 -10.36
N ILE A 256 3.15 6.26 -10.52
CA ILE A 256 2.03 6.74 -9.71
C ILE A 256 1.57 5.60 -8.80
N ILE A 257 1.56 5.85 -7.49
CA ILE A 257 1.23 4.87 -6.46
C ILE A 257 -0.27 4.92 -6.18
N GLN A 258 -1.00 3.83 -6.48
CA GLN A 258 -2.46 3.80 -6.43
C GLN A 258 -3.01 2.49 -5.86
N GLU A 259 -4.29 2.53 -5.46
CA GLU A 259 -5.06 1.36 -5.01
C GLU A 259 -6.40 1.17 -5.75
N SER A 260 -6.71 2.04 -6.71
CA SER A 260 -7.82 1.90 -7.67
C SER A 260 -7.28 1.90 -9.09
N ASN A 261 -7.92 1.15 -9.98
CA ASN A 261 -7.73 1.29 -11.41
C ASN A 261 -8.48 2.53 -11.91
N ILE A 262 -8.28 2.93 -13.16
CA ILE A 262 -8.91 4.10 -13.79
C ILE A 262 -9.53 3.75 -15.15
N ASN A 263 -10.40 4.61 -15.60
CA ASN A 263 -10.80 4.67 -16.99
C ASN A 263 -9.74 5.44 -17.81
N VAL A 264 -8.82 4.73 -18.45
CA VAL A 264 -7.72 5.35 -19.23
C VAL A 264 -8.22 6.33 -20.30
N SER A 265 -9.46 6.16 -20.78
CA SER A 265 -10.04 7.10 -21.76
C SER A 265 -10.22 8.51 -21.21
N ASP A 266 -10.31 8.69 -19.91
CA ASP A 266 -10.45 10.02 -19.31
C ASP A 266 -9.13 10.80 -19.42
N VAL A 267 -8.00 10.14 -19.15
CA VAL A 267 -6.68 10.74 -19.40
C VAL A 267 -6.49 11.05 -20.89
N HIS A 268 -6.90 10.14 -21.77
CA HIS A 268 -6.83 10.35 -23.22
C HIS A 268 -7.64 11.59 -23.65
N ASN A 269 -8.88 11.72 -23.17
CA ASN A 269 -9.78 12.83 -23.46
C ASN A 269 -9.25 14.15 -22.90
N PHE A 270 -8.72 14.15 -21.67
CA PHE A 270 -8.06 15.32 -21.11
C PHE A 270 -6.91 15.80 -21.99
N ARG A 271 -6.03 14.89 -22.42
CA ARG A 271 -4.90 15.24 -23.30
C ARG A 271 -5.36 15.79 -24.62
N ALA A 272 -6.43 15.24 -25.19
CA ALA A 272 -7.03 15.74 -26.43
C ALA A 272 -7.63 17.15 -26.26
N LEU A 273 -8.32 17.42 -25.14
CA LEU A 273 -8.92 18.72 -24.81
C LEU A 273 -7.88 19.84 -24.83
N PHE A 274 -6.70 19.59 -24.27
CA PHE A 274 -5.61 20.57 -24.15
C PHE A 274 -4.55 20.49 -25.25
N ASN A 275 -4.82 19.72 -26.32
CA ASN A 275 -3.89 19.51 -27.42
C ASN A 275 -2.50 19.02 -26.99
N LEU A 276 -2.47 18.17 -25.95
CA LEU A 276 -1.26 17.46 -25.54
C LEU A 276 -1.01 16.25 -26.44
N PRO A 277 0.24 15.78 -26.58
CA PRO A 277 0.55 14.55 -27.29
C PRO A 277 -0.23 13.37 -26.70
N VAL A 278 -0.66 12.41 -27.52
CA VAL A 278 -1.20 11.14 -27.03
C VAL A 278 -0.10 10.41 -26.26
N ASN A 279 -0.36 10.07 -25.01
CA ASN A 279 0.55 9.39 -24.13
C ASN A 279 -0.26 8.86 -22.93
N ASP A 280 -0.93 7.73 -23.16
CA ASP A 280 -1.80 7.11 -22.16
C ASP A 280 -0.96 6.41 -21.09
N PRO A 281 -1.40 6.34 -19.83
CA PRO A 281 -0.64 5.68 -18.77
C PRO A 281 -0.58 4.17 -18.95
N GLU A 282 0.51 3.56 -18.49
CA GLU A 282 0.67 2.12 -18.37
C GLU A 282 0.20 1.67 -16.98
N VAL A 283 -0.82 0.80 -16.92
CA VAL A 283 -1.27 0.20 -15.65
C VAL A 283 -0.40 -1.00 -15.31
N VAL A 284 0.23 -0.97 -14.15
CA VAL A 284 1.06 -2.04 -13.60
C VAL A 284 0.35 -2.63 -12.38
N LEU A 285 -0.13 -3.87 -12.49
CA LEU A 285 -0.85 -4.54 -11.40
C LEU A 285 0.12 -5.31 -10.50
N ASP A 286 0.07 -5.04 -9.20
CA ASP A 286 0.69 -5.85 -8.17
C ASP A 286 -0.35 -6.75 -7.49
N GLY A 287 -0.62 -7.89 -8.10
CA GLY A 287 -1.61 -8.86 -7.66
C GLY A 287 -2.94 -8.77 -8.42
N PRO A 288 -4.08 -9.12 -7.78
CA PRO A 288 -5.39 -9.01 -8.42
C PRO A 288 -5.74 -7.56 -8.74
N ASP A 289 -6.31 -7.32 -9.91
CA ASP A 289 -6.87 -6.03 -10.27
C ASP A 289 -8.02 -5.65 -9.29
N PRO A 290 -7.91 -4.53 -8.56
CA PRO A 290 -9.00 -4.08 -7.68
C PRO A 290 -10.25 -3.65 -8.45
N GLY A 291 -10.14 -3.40 -9.76
CA GLY A 291 -11.15 -2.70 -10.53
C GLY A 291 -11.13 -1.19 -10.23
N ILE A 292 -12.18 -0.52 -10.64
CA ILE A 292 -12.40 0.90 -10.37
C ILE A 292 -13.17 1.03 -9.06
N ASP A 293 -12.62 1.77 -8.11
CA ASP A 293 -13.29 2.21 -6.90
C ASP A 293 -13.70 3.68 -7.09
N PRO A 294 -15.00 3.99 -7.19
CA PRO A 294 -15.45 5.34 -7.53
C PRO A 294 -15.11 6.41 -6.48
N ASP A 295 -14.80 6.00 -5.25
CA ASP A 295 -14.37 6.93 -4.19
C ASP A 295 -12.87 7.24 -4.27
N ILE A 296 -12.08 6.41 -4.96
CA ILE A 296 -10.61 6.52 -5.08
C ILE A 296 -10.18 6.89 -6.52
N GLU A 297 -10.95 6.48 -7.55
CA GLU A 297 -10.58 6.72 -8.96
C GLU A 297 -10.26 8.18 -9.27
N PRO A 298 -11.02 9.19 -8.77
CA PRO A 298 -10.70 10.60 -9.06
C PRO A 298 -9.27 10.97 -8.66
N GLU A 299 -8.78 10.45 -7.53
CA GLU A 299 -7.39 10.64 -7.08
C GLU A 299 -6.39 10.05 -8.07
N ALA A 300 -6.65 8.82 -8.52
CA ALA A 300 -5.77 8.16 -9.48
C ALA A 300 -5.75 8.88 -10.83
N VAL A 301 -6.90 9.42 -11.29
CA VAL A 301 -6.99 10.22 -12.51
C VAL A 301 -6.25 11.56 -12.37
N ILE A 302 -6.35 12.23 -11.20
CA ILE A 302 -5.59 13.46 -10.90
C ILE A 302 -4.09 13.21 -11.05
N ASP A 303 -3.58 12.19 -10.39
CA ASP A 303 -2.15 11.88 -10.33
C ASP A 303 -1.55 11.58 -11.71
N VAL A 304 -2.16 10.68 -12.47
CA VAL A 304 -1.68 10.32 -13.82
C VAL A 304 -1.85 11.48 -14.79
N THR A 305 -2.92 12.27 -14.65
CA THR A 305 -3.21 13.39 -15.53
C THR A 305 -2.19 14.50 -15.35
N TRP A 306 -1.98 14.97 -14.11
CA TRP A 306 -1.17 16.17 -13.85
C TRP A 306 0.34 15.91 -13.88
N SER A 307 0.81 14.72 -13.50
CA SER A 307 2.21 14.34 -13.76
C SER A 307 2.52 14.34 -15.27
N GLY A 308 1.63 13.73 -16.06
CA GLY A 308 1.73 13.67 -17.52
C GLY A 308 1.39 14.97 -18.24
N ALA A 309 0.68 15.92 -17.61
CA ALA A 309 0.42 17.24 -18.16
C ALA A 309 1.66 18.14 -18.11
N VAL A 310 2.42 18.08 -17.02
CA VAL A 310 3.65 18.87 -16.82
C VAL A 310 4.81 18.25 -17.59
N ALA A 311 5.04 16.95 -17.46
CA ALA A 311 6.02 16.20 -18.22
C ALA A 311 5.35 15.46 -19.39
N LYS A 312 4.88 16.23 -20.38
CA LYS A 312 3.98 15.72 -21.44
C LYS A 312 4.55 14.60 -22.32
N GLY A 313 5.86 14.39 -22.30
CA GLY A 313 6.57 13.33 -23.01
C GLY A 313 7.06 12.19 -22.13
N ALA A 314 6.87 12.26 -20.81
CA ALA A 314 7.28 11.19 -19.87
C ALA A 314 6.33 9.99 -19.97
N THR A 315 6.85 8.79 -19.76
CA THR A 315 6.03 7.59 -19.55
C THR A 315 5.43 7.63 -18.15
N ILE A 316 4.13 7.46 -18.04
CA ILE A 316 3.42 7.37 -16.75
C ILE A 316 3.10 5.90 -16.49
N LYS A 317 3.61 5.34 -15.41
CA LYS A 317 3.29 3.99 -14.94
C LYS A 317 2.45 4.09 -13.67
N MET A 318 1.22 3.67 -13.73
CA MET A 318 0.34 3.61 -12.56
C MET A 318 0.44 2.22 -11.93
N ILE A 319 1.04 2.13 -10.75
CA ILE A 319 1.16 0.89 -9.98
C ILE A 319 -0.08 0.76 -9.11
N VAL A 320 -0.80 -0.34 -9.26
CA VAL A 320 -2.09 -0.56 -8.59
C VAL A 320 -2.10 -1.87 -7.83
N SER A 321 -2.41 -1.79 -6.54
CA SER A 321 -2.60 -2.94 -5.66
C SER A 321 -3.97 -2.89 -5.01
N SER A 322 -4.60 -4.05 -4.85
CA SER A 322 -5.88 -4.14 -4.14
C SER A 322 -5.69 -4.01 -2.63
N SER A 323 -6.43 -3.12 -2.00
CA SER A 323 -6.52 -3.03 -0.54
C SER A 323 -7.16 -4.29 0.07
N THR A 324 -6.71 -4.67 1.28
CA THR A 324 -7.17 -5.84 2.03
C THR A 324 -7.81 -5.44 3.37
N ASN A 325 -8.19 -6.39 4.21
CA ASN A 325 -8.68 -6.11 5.56
C ASN A 325 -7.60 -5.57 6.51
N THR A 326 -6.32 -5.61 6.11
CA THR A 326 -5.20 -5.23 6.97
C THR A 326 -4.21 -4.30 6.32
N THR A 327 -4.11 -4.29 4.98
CA THR A 327 -3.06 -3.56 4.26
C THR A 327 -3.70 -2.77 3.13
N GLU A 328 -3.42 -1.50 3.10
CA GLU A 328 -3.84 -0.60 2.03
C GLU A 328 -3.07 -0.86 0.74
N GLY A 329 -3.73 -0.72 -0.40
CA GLY A 329 -3.15 -0.95 -1.71
C GLY A 329 -1.98 -0.03 -2.01
N ILE A 330 -2.01 1.23 -1.56
CA ILE A 330 -0.92 2.19 -1.75
C ILE A 330 0.39 1.73 -1.12
N ALA A 331 0.35 1.09 0.06
CA ALA A 331 1.56 0.56 0.69
C ALA A 331 2.15 -0.60 -0.11
N LEU A 332 1.29 -1.47 -0.65
CA LEU A 332 1.72 -2.57 -1.53
C LEU A 332 2.31 -2.02 -2.84
N SER A 333 1.68 -1.01 -3.44
CA SER A 333 2.15 -0.37 -4.67
C SER A 333 3.48 0.38 -4.48
N ALA A 334 3.67 1.05 -3.32
CA ALA A 334 4.94 1.69 -2.97
C ALA A 334 6.05 0.65 -2.74
N GLN A 335 5.74 -0.45 -2.04
CA GLN A 335 6.68 -1.56 -1.88
C GLN A 335 7.07 -2.18 -3.22
N TYR A 336 6.08 -2.36 -4.12
CA TYR A 336 6.35 -2.85 -5.47
C TYR A 336 7.32 -1.95 -6.24
N LEU A 337 7.14 -0.63 -6.16
CA LEU A 337 8.06 0.32 -6.79
C LEU A 337 9.50 0.12 -6.30
N ALA A 338 9.70 0.09 -4.98
CA ALA A 338 11.01 -0.09 -4.37
C ALA A 338 11.62 -1.46 -4.72
N ASP A 339 10.82 -2.52 -4.76
CA ASP A 339 11.30 -3.87 -5.06
C ASP A 339 11.68 -4.08 -6.52
N HIS A 340 11.12 -3.29 -7.46
CA HIS A 340 11.30 -3.47 -8.90
C HIS A 340 12.04 -2.33 -9.60
N ASN A 341 12.17 -1.17 -8.95
CA ASN A 341 12.86 0.02 -9.46
C ASN A 341 12.50 0.40 -10.92
N ILE A 342 11.19 0.41 -11.22
CA ILE A 342 10.65 0.56 -12.59
C ILE A 342 10.50 2.01 -13.04
N ALA A 343 10.87 2.97 -12.21
CA ALA A 343 10.81 4.40 -12.50
C ALA A 343 11.92 5.15 -11.75
N SER A 344 12.29 6.32 -12.22
CA SER A 344 13.24 7.22 -11.56
C SER A 344 12.57 8.26 -10.64
N ILE A 345 11.25 8.37 -10.73
CA ILE A 345 10.42 9.34 -10.01
C ILE A 345 9.13 8.64 -9.61
N SER A 346 8.61 8.96 -8.43
CA SER A 346 7.25 8.53 -8.06
C SER A 346 6.45 9.67 -7.45
N SER A 347 5.11 9.55 -7.52
CA SER A 347 4.16 10.40 -6.81
C SER A 347 3.15 9.55 -6.07
N MET A 348 2.82 9.98 -4.84
CA MET A 348 1.77 9.39 -4.01
C MET A 348 0.96 10.51 -3.37
N SER A 349 -0.35 10.47 -3.55
CA SER A 349 -1.27 11.53 -3.12
C SER A 349 -2.27 11.05 -2.07
N PHE A 350 -1.75 10.33 -1.09
CA PHE A 350 -2.48 9.83 0.07
C PHE A 350 -1.77 10.26 1.35
N GLY A 351 -2.52 10.37 2.44
CA GLY A 351 -1.94 10.74 3.72
C GLY A 351 -2.66 10.12 4.92
N GLN A 352 -1.86 9.75 5.91
CA GLN A 352 -2.29 9.39 7.24
C GLN A 352 -1.32 10.01 8.25
N CYS A 353 -1.81 10.56 9.37
CA CYS A 353 -0.90 11.21 10.30
C CYS A 353 0.02 10.22 11.02
N GLU A 354 1.17 10.71 11.49
CA GLU A 354 2.19 9.89 12.18
C GLU A 354 1.62 9.04 13.32
N LEU A 355 0.69 9.60 14.11
CA LEU A 355 0.05 8.88 15.23
C LEU A 355 -0.81 7.70 14.74
N HIS A 356 -1.58 7.89 13.68
CA HIS A 356 -2.47 6.87 13.12
C HIS A 356 -1.69 5.74 12.42
N LEU A 357 -0.55 6.04 11.80
CA LEU A 357 0.34 5.02 11.26
C LEU A 357 0.92 4.10 12.34
N GLY A 358 1.07 4.60 13.55
CA GLY A 358 1.73 3.89 14.63
C GLY A 358 3.22 3.62 14.36
N THR A 359 3.88 2.90 15.26
CA THR A 359 5.34 2.69 15.20
C THR A 359 5.77 1.90 13.95
N ALA A 360 5.08 0.80 13.64
CA ALA A 360 5.45 -0.04 12.49
C ALA A 360 5.08 0.60 11.14
N GLY A 361 3.96 1.35 11.08
CA GLY A 361 3.58 2.07 9.87
C GLY A 361 4.56 3.18 9.52
N ASN A 362 4.95 4.01 10.50
CA ASN A 362 5.99 5.03 10.28
C ASN A 362 7.32 4.40 9.84
N GLN A 363 7.73 3.30 10.49
CA GLN A 363 8.96 2.60 10.10
C GLN A 363 8.87 2.00 8.70
N PHE A 364 7.71 1.51 8.29
CA PHE A 364 7.48 1.01 6.93
C PHE A 364 7.72 2.09 5.89
N TRP A 365 7.05 3.25 6.01
CA TRP A 365 7.22 4.35 5.05
C TRP A 365 8.64 4.89 5.03
N ASN A 366 9.28 5.02 6.20
CA ASN A 366 10.68 5.40 6.27
C ASN A 366 11.59 4.44 5.49
N ALA A 367 11.39 3.13 5.63
CA ALA A 367 12.22 2.12 4.97
C ALA A 367 11.99 2.05 3.46
N VAL A 368 10.73 2.19 2.99
CA VAL A 368 10.39 2.21 1.56
C VAL A 368 11.03 3.41 0.86
N TRP A 369 10.87 4.62 1.42
CA TRP A 369 11.45 5.82 0.81
C TRP A 369 12.97 5.90 0.96
N GLU A 370 13.53 5.32 2.02
CA GLU A 370 14.99 5.17 2.19
C GLU A 370 15.59 4.27 1.09
N GLN A 371 14.97 3.11 0.85
CA GLN A 371 15.37 2.22 -0.23
C GLN A 371 15.23 2.92 -1.58
N ALA A 372 14.10 3.55 -1.86
CA ALA A 372 13.86 4.29 -3.10
C ALA A 372 14.94 5.36 -3.34
N ALA A 373 15.27 6.15 -2.32
CA ALA A 373 16.33 7.16 -2.42
C ALA A 373 17.70 6.55 -2.73
N ALA A 374 18.06 5.40 -2.09
CA ALA A 374 19.32 4.70 -2.34
C ALA A 374 19.39 4.11 -3.75
N GLU A 375 18.26 3.84 -4.37
CA GLU A 375 18.11 3.32 -5.74
C GLU A 375 17.97 4.41 -6.81
N GLY A 376 18.07 5.67 -6.39
CA GLY A 376 17.97 6.82 -7.30
C GLY A 376 16.55 7.25 -7.65
N ILE A 377 15.55 6.75 -6.94
CA ILE A 377 14.14 7.15 -7.11
C ILE A 377 13.87 8.40 -6.26
N SER A 378 13.26 9.41 -6.86
CA SER A 378 12.77 10.60 -6.16
C SER A 378 11.29 10.41 -5.85
N ALA A 379 10.95 10.20 -4.58
CA ALA A 379 9.58 10.00 -4.13
C ALA A 379 8.93 11.34 -3.74
N PHE A 380 7.90 11.76 -4.45
CA PHE A 380 7.06 12.91 -4.10
C PHE A 380 5.82 12.42 -3.37
N VAL A 381 5.52 13.05 -2.23
CA VAL A 381 4.36 12.70 -1.41
C VAL A 381 3.61 13.98 -1.06
N SER A 382 2.29 13.95 -1.20
CA SER A 382 1.45 15.07 -0.80
C SER A 382 1.54 15.30 0.71
N ALA A 383 1.72 16.57 1.13
CA ALA A 383 1.87 16.90 2.54
C ALA A 383 0.56 16.78 3.34
N GLY A 384 -0.58 16.73 2.65
CA GLY A 384 -1.91 16.64 3.22
C GLY A 384 -2.74 17.91 3.10
N ASP A 385 -4.04 17.82 3.40
CA ASP A 385 -5.04 18.84 3.14
C ASP A 385 -5.75 19.33 4.41
N GLY A 386 -5.27 18.93 5.59
CA GLY A 386 -5.84 19.31 6.89
C GLY A 386 -5.19 20.54 7.55
N GLY A 387 -4.47 21.37 6.81
CA GLY A 387 -3.73 22.49 7.36
C GLY A 387 -2.74 22.03 8.44
N SER A 388 -2.76 22.64 9.62
CA SER A 388 -1.92 22.24 10.76
C SER A 388 -2.48 21.06 11.57
N ALA A 389 -3.63 20.46 11.16
CA ALA A 389 -4.41 19.45 11.87
C ALA A 389 -4.38 18.08 11.17
N GLY A 390 -3.21 17.56 10.85
CA GLY A 390 -3.06 16.37 10.00
C GLY A 390 -3.67 15.07 10.54
N CYS A 391 -4.07 14.97 11.83
CA CYS A 391 -4.78 13.80 12.39
C CYS A 391 -6.30 13.92 12.35
N ASP A 392 -6.82 15.13 12.19
CA ASP A 392 -8.25 15.38 12.12
C ASP A 392 -8.79 15.09 10.71
N ASN A 393 -10.07 14.73 10.60
CA ASN A 393 -10.68 14.40 9.32
C ASN A 393 -11.17 15.68 8.61
N PHE A 394 -10.42 16.16 7.63
CA PHE A 394 -10.73 17.40 6.90
C PHE A 394 -12.04 17.34 6.07
N ASP A 395 -12.55 16.16 5.74
CA ASP A 395 -13.82 16.01 4.99
C ASP A 395 -15.06 16.25 5.87
N THR A 396 -14.96 15.90 7.16
CA THR A 396 -16.13 15.86 8.04
C THR A 396 -16.03 16.79 9.23
N GLU A 397 -14.83 17.18 9.64
CA GLU A 397 -14.61 18.01 10.82
C GLU A 397 -14.51 19.50 10.48
N THR A 398 -15.27 20.29 11.21
CA THR A 398 -15.24 21.76 11.07
C THR A 398 -14.24 22.43 12.00
N ARG A 399 -13.60 21.69 12.89
CA ARG A 399 -12.65 22.16 13.90
C ARG A 399 -11.75 21.03 14.32
N ALA A 400 -10.46 21.31 14.38
CA ALA A 400 -9.45 20.38 14.86
C ALA A 400 -9.67 19.99 16.35
N ARG A 401 -9.39 18.74 16.70
CA ARG A 401 -9.52 18.15 18.04
C ARG A 401 -8.26 17.44 18.50
N ASP A 402 -7.44 16.96 17.56
CA ASP A 402 -6.25 16.16 17.86
C ASP A 402 -4.97 17.00 17.97
N GLY A 403 -5.07 18.32 17.69
CA GLY A 403 -3.97 19.26 17.82
C GLY A 403 -3.06 19.31 16.59
N LEU A 404 -1.81 19.80 16.79
CA LEU A 404 -0.85 19.91 15.71
C LEU A 404 -0.33 18.52 15.30
N ALA A 405 -0.46 18.18 14.00
CA ALA A 405 -0.01 16.92 13.45
C ALA A 405 0.28 17.05 11.95
N ILE A 406 1.09 16.14 11.42
CA ILE A 406 1.46 16.09 10.00
C ILE A 406 1.26 14.68 9.43
N SER A 407 1.26 14.56 8.10
CA SER A 407 1.25 13.27 7.40
C SER A 407 2.54 12.50 7.65
N GLY A 408 2.42 11.27 8.17
CA GLY A 408 3.55 10.38 8.42
C GLY A 408 4.10 9.75 7.14
N ASP A 409 3.27 9.63 6.11
CA ASP A 409 3.68 9.12 4.80
C ASP A 409 4.65 10.08 4.10
N ALA A 410 4.52 11.40 4.37
CA ALA A 410 5.31 12.49 3.80
C ALA A 410 6.39 13.04 4.75
N SER A 411 6.48 12.58 6.00
CA SER A 411 7.37 13.18 7.00
C SER A 411 8.75 12.51 7.07
N THR A 412 9.02 11.51 6.23
CA THR A 412 10.31 10.81 6.29
C THR A 412 11.48 11.69 5.78
N PRO A 413 12.72 11.42 6.19
CA PRO A 413 13.88 12.14 5.66
C PRO A 413 14.22 11.82 4.20
N PHE A 414 13.47 10.95 3.53
CA PHE A 414 13.87 10.33 2.26
C PHE A 414 12.94 10.67 1.09
N ASP A 415 11.72 11.15 1.37
CA ASP A 415 10.77 11.67 0.39
C ASP A 415 10.85 13.19 0.23
N ILE A 416 10.16 13.70 -0.77
CA ILE A 416 9.94 15.13 -1.00
C ILE A 416 8.46 15.43 -0.70
N ALA A 417 8.21 16.11 0.41
CA ALA A 417 6.87 16.52 0.83
C ALA A 417 6.42 17.75 0.04
N VAL A 418 5.28 17.66 -0.65
CA VAL A 418 4.74 18.74 -1.48
C VAL A 418 3.49 19.32 -0.86
N GLY A 419 3.56 20.59 -0.48
CA GLY A 419 2.47 21.36 0.12
C GLY A 419 1.62 22.10 -0.89
N GLY A 420 0.68 22.91 -0.37
CA GLY A 420 -0.33 23.63 -1.14
C GLY A 420 -0.29 25.15 -1.00
N THR A 421 -0.51 25.84 -2.11
CA THR A 421 -0.70 27.31 -2.18
C THR A 421 -2.05 27.65 -2.81
N ASP A 422 -2.48 28.91 -2.68
CA ASP A 422 -3.60 29.48 -3.40
C ASP A 422 -3.22 30.81 -4.05
N PHE A 423 -3.90 31.20 -5.13
CA PHE A 423 -3.60 32.41 -5.89
C PHE A 423 -4.19 33.67 -5.23
N GLY A 424 -3.52 34.23 -4.24
CA GLY A 424 -3.91 35.49 -3.62
C GLY A 424 -4.07 36.65 -4.61
N GLY A 425 -3.31 36.63 -5.71
CA GLY A 425 -3.41 37.63 -6.78
C GLY A 425 -4.77 37.67 -7.45
N ASN A 426 -5.48 36.56 -7.58
CA ASN A 426 -6.81 36.47 -8.18
C ASN A 426 -7.83 37.27 -7.40
N PHE A 427 -7.83 37.18 -6.09
CA PHE A 427 -8.77 37.85 -5.22
C PHE A 427 -8.72 39.38 -5.41
N PHE A 428 -7.55 39.93 -5.59
CA PHE A 428 -7.36 41.38 -5.63
C PHE A 428 -7.43 41.98 -7.05
N ASN A 429 -6.96 41.26 -8.08
CA ASN A 429 -6.92 41.75 -9.46
C ASN A 429 -6.76 40.62 -10.47
N SER A 430 -7.74 39.77 -10.60
CA SER A 430 -7.70 38.64 -11.55
C SER A 430 -7.42 39.07 -12.99
N ALA A 431 -7.92 40.24 -13.41
CA ALA A 431 -7.72 40.74 -14.77
C ALA A 431 -6.24 41.05 -15.12
N ALA A 432 -5.34 41.16 -14.12
CA ALA A 432 -3.92 41.31 -14.37
C ALA A 432 -3.23 40.00 -14.76
N TYR A 433 -3.82 38.87 -14.39
CA TYR A 433 -3.21 37.55 -14.52
C TYR A 433 -3.90 36.65 -15.54
N TRP A 434 -5.16 36.96 -15.89
CA TRP A 434 -5.95 36.13 -16.81
C TRP A 434 -6.43 36.93 -18.02
N SER A 435 -6.36 36.31 -19.19
CA SER A 435 -6.94 36.85 -20.41
C SER A 435 -8.47 36.74 -20.36
N ALA A 436 -9.18 37.70 -20.98
CA ALA A 436 -10.64 37.64 -21.12
C ALA A 436 -11.12 36.53 -22.06
N THR A 437 -10.20 35.89 -22.81
CA THR A 437 -10.52 34.82 -23.74
C THR A 437 -9.44 33.75 -23.66
N ASN A 438 -9.86 32.50 -23.82
CA ASN A 438 -8.95 31.36 -23.85
C ASN A 438 -8.31 31.21 -25.23
N ASP A 439 -7.09 30.69 -25.28
CA ASP A 439 -6.46 30.22 -26.51
C ASP A 439 -7.30 29.09 -27.13
N PRO A 440 -7.65 29.16 -28.42
CA PRO A 440 -8.59 28.20 -29.00
C PRO A 440 -8.00 26.77 -29.15
N THR A 441 -6.70 26.59 -28.97
CA THR A 441 -6.00 25.31 -29.15
C THR A 441 -5.65 24.67 -27.82
N THR A 442 -5.08 25.47 -26.92
CA THR A 442 -4.55 24.98 -25.61
C THR A 442 -5.46 25.27 -24.46
N GLN A 443 -6.54 26.02 -24.70
CA GLN A 443 -7.51 26.54 -23.73
C GLN A 443 -6.90 27.48 -22.68
N ALA A 444 -5.65 27.89 -22.83
CA ALA A 444 -4.95 28.72 -21.87
C ALA A 444 -5.49 30.14 -21.79
N SER A 445 -5.50 30.69 -20.59
CA SER A 445 -5.85 32.09 -20.31
C SER A 445 -4.86 32.79 -19.36
N ALA A 446 -4.00 32.05 -18.64
CA ALA A 446 -3.00 32.64 -17.78
C ALA A 446 -1.96 33.45 -18.56
N LEU A 447 -1.63 34.63 -18.03
CA LEU A 447 -0.72 35.61 -18.66
C LEU A 447 0.70 35.60 -18.06
N SER A 448 0.83 35.24 -16.79
CA SER A 448 2.09 35.28 -16.05
C SER A 448 1.97 34.53 -14.74
N TYR A 449 3.07 34.51 -13.95
CA TYR A 449 3.02 34.09 -12.56
C TYR A 449 1.96 34.88 -11.77
N ILE A 450 1.22 34.19 -10.91
CA ILE A 450 0.17 34.73 -10.04
C ILE A 450 0.70 34.65 -8.59
N PRO A 451 0.77 35.78 -7.85
CA PRO A 451 1.23 35.74 -6.45
C PRO A 451 0.39 34.85 -5.57
N GLU A 452 1.06 34.06 -4.75
CA GLU A 452 0.51 32.97 -3.95
C GLU A 452 0.44 33.32 -2.46
N LEU A 453 -0.47 32.67 -1.77
CA LEU A 453 -0.58 32.55 -0.31
C LEU A 453 -0.56 31.06 0.07
N PRO A 454 -0.29 30.68 1.32
CA PRO A 454 -0.60 29.33 1.78
C PRO A 454 -2.05 28.99 1.49
N TRP A 455 -2.34 27.77 1.02
CA TRP A 455 -3.71 27.33 0.86
C TRP A 455 -4.36 27.14 2.22
N ASN A 456 -5.48 27.84 2.45
CA ASN A 456 -6.25 27.80 3.69
C ASN A 456 -7.67 28.31 3.43
N ASP A 457 -8.63 27.40 3.38
CA ASP A 457 -10.05 27.72 3.12
C ASP A 457 -10.83 28.05 4.39
N SER A 458 -10.17 28.03 5.55
CA SER A 458 -10.81 28.20 6.82
C SER A 458 -10.98 29.68 7.22
N CYS A 459 -11.81 29.91 8.22
CA CYS A 459 -12.02 31.24 8.82
C CYS A 459 -10.75 31.91 9.38
N THR A 460 -9.62 31.19 9.44
CA THR A 460 -8.33 31.72 9.91
C THR A 460 -7.53 32.45 8.83
N ASN A 461 -7.94 32.28 7.54
CA ASN A 461 -7.29 32.94 6.42
C ASN A 461 -7.36 34.47 6.59
N SER A 462 -6.21 35.11 6.43
CA SER A 462 -6.09 36.56 6.65
C SER A 462 -6.87 37.40 5.62
N ILE A 463 -7.28 36.81 4.51
CA ILE A 463 -8.10 37.48 3.48
C ILE A 463 -9.43 37.99 4.03
N PHE A 464 -9.98 37.35 5.07
CA PHE A 464 -11.20 37.77 5.73
C PHE A 464 -11.13 39.19 6.27
N ALA A 465 -9.95 39.65 6.73
CA ALA A 465 -9.78 41.02 7.21
C ALA A 465 -9.99 42.05 6.11
N PHE A 466 -9.69 41.72 4.84
CA PHE A 466 -9.88 42.63 3.69
C PHE A 466 -11.33 42.74 3.26
N ILE A 467 -12.17 41.77 3.58
CA ILE A 467 -13.61 41.81 3.26
C ILE A 467 -14.48 42.23 4.46
N GLY A 468 -13.84 42.74 5.53
CA GLY A 468 -14.52 43.42 6.64
C GLY A 468 -14.76 42.53 7.87
N PHE A 469 -14.16 41.35 7.95
CA PHE A 469 -14.14 40.57 9.20
C PHE A 469 -13.06 41.12 10.16
N PRO A 470 -13.10 40.73 11.47
CA PRO A 470 -12.02 41.06 12.40
C PRO A 470 -10.64 40.62 11.86
N ALA A 471 -9.59 41.38 12.17
CA ALA A 471 -8.23 40.97 11.81
C ALA A 471 -7.72 39.80 12.69
N ASP A 472 -8.31 39.64 13.89
CA ASP A 472 -8.04 38.49 14.76
C ASP A 472 -8.79 37.25 14.29
N PRO A 473 -8.09 36.13 13.96
CA PRO A 473 -8.72 34.91 13.45
C PRO A 473 -9.66 34.23 14.44
N ILE A 474 -9.40 34.31 15.77
CA ILE A 474 -10.30 33.78 16.77
C ILE A 474 -11.63 34.52 16.73
N ALA A 475 -11.59 35.86 16.68
CA ALA A 475 -12.80 36.69 16.57
C ALA A 475 -13.54 36.42 15.25
N THR A 476 -12.82 36.22 14.14
CA THR A 476 -13.41 35.87 12.83
C THR A 476 -14.12 34.53 12.92
N CYS A 477 -13.48 33.46 13.37
CA CYS A 477 -14.04 32.12 13.47
C CYS A 477 -15.26 32.05 14.41
N ASN A 478 -15.34 32.94 15.42
CA ASN A 478 -16.49 33.01 16.32
C ASN A 478 -17.59 33.96 15.82
N SER A 479 -17.45 34.60 14.66
CA SER A 479 -18.49 35.45 14.10
C SER A 479 -19.56 34.62 13.38
N ALA A 480 -20.85 35.04 13.53
CA ALA A 480 -21.95 34.35 12.85
C ALA A 480 -21.79 34.32 11.30
N SER A 481 -21.13 35.35 10.75
CA SER A 481 -20.94 35.47 9.31
C SER A 481 -19.86 34.52 8.76
N ALA A 482 -18.96 34.02 9.60
CA ALA A 482 -17.93 33.07 9.23
C ALA A 482 -18.34 31.60 9.38
N ALA A 483 -19.58 31.32 9.78
CA ALA A 483 -20.04 29.93 10.06
C ALA A 483 -19.88 29.00 8.84
N GLY A 484 -20.00 29.51 7.61
CA GLY A 484 -19.78 28.74 6.36
C GLY A 484 -18.30 28.48 6.04
N PHE A 485 -17.35 29.02 6.82
CA PHE A 485 -15.90 28.84 6.63
C PHE A 485 -15.26 28.13 7.83
N LEU A 486 -16.10 27.50 8.67
CA LEU A 486 -15.63 26.61 9.71
C LEU A 486 -15.30 25.24 9.08
N ASN A 487 -14.08 25.09 8.67
CA ASN A 487 -13.49 23.86 8.15
C ASN A 487 -12.00 23.83 8.51
N ILE A 488 -11.34 22.72 8.29
CA ILE A 488 -9.90 22.57 8.53
C ILE A 488 -9.13 22.31 7.22
N ILE A 489 -9.72 22.71 6.09
CA ILE A 489 -9.17 22.48 4.75
C ILE A 489 -8.05 23.48 4.46
N GLY A 490 -6.90 22.97 4.03
CA GLY A 490 -5.74 23.76 3.64
C GLY A 490 -4.47 22.93 3.56
N GLY A 491 -3.42 23.47 2.93
CA GLY A 491 -2.14 22.78 2.77
C GLY A 491 -1.49 22.44 4.10
N SER A 492 -1.22 21.14 4.31
CA SER A 492 -0.62 20.67 5.55
C SER A 492 0.87 20.95 5.61
N GLY A 493 1.35 21.14 6.84
CA GLY A 493 2.77 21.30 7.14
C GLY A 493 3.00 21.45 8.63
N GLY A 494 4.23 21.25 9.05
CA GLY A 494 4.64 21.27 10.44
C GLY A 494 5.88 20.44 10.72
N ALA A 495 6.17 20.24 12.00
CA ALA A 495 7.31 19.47 12.48
C ALA A 495 6.92 18.03 12.81
N SER A 496 7.70 17.05 12.40
CA SER A 496 7.54 15.63 12.76
C SER A 496 7.62 15.46 14.28
N SER A 497 6.67 14.72 14.86
CA SER A 497 6.51 14.66 16.31
C SER A 497 6.08 13.29 16.86
N CYS A 498 5.59 12.37 16.02
CA CYS A 498 4.91 11.15 16.50
C CYS A 498 5.25 9.88 15.73
N VAL A 499 6.52 9.63 15.42
CA VAL A 499 6.94 8.41 14.71
C VAL A 499 6.96 7.16 15.59
N SER A 500 6.80 7.32 16.90
CA SER A 500 6.57 6.22 17.83
C SER A 500 5.69 6.68 18.99
N SER A 501 4.78 5.80 19.41
CA SER A 501 3.82 6.10 20.50
C SER A 501 3.38 4.82 21.19
N ASP A 502 2.56 4.96 22.23
CA ASP A 502 1.83 3.84 22.82
C ASP A 502 0.46 3.61 22.14
N GLY A 503 0.15 4.37 21.07
CA GLY A 503 -1.08 4.25 20.29
C GLY A 503 -2.33 4.85 20.92
N SER A 504 -2.23 5.46 22.13
CA SER A 504 -3.44 5.87 22.87
C SER A 504 -3.97 7.23 22.45
N HIS A 505 -3.12 8.21 22.23
CA HIS A 505 -3.44 9.56 21.74
C HIS A 505 -2.17 10.40 21.53
N ILE A 506 -2.31 11.60 20.94
CA ILE A 506 -1.19 12.46 20.56
C ILE A 506 -0.20 12.78 21.70
N SER A 507 -0.65 12.82 22.93
CA SER A 507 0.23 13.04 24.09
C SER A 507 1.13 11.83 24.44
N SER A 508 0.91 10.67 23.82
CA SER A 508 1.72 9.48 24.00
C SER A 508 2.91 9.41 23.04
N CYS A 509 3.02 10.36 22.12
CA CYS A 509 4.09 10.42 21.12
C CYS A 509 5.46 10.64 21.76
N THR A 510 6.48 9.95 21.29
CA THR A 510 7.84 9.96 21.88
C THR A 510 8.87 10.68 21.04
N GLY A 511 8.48 11.30 19.93
CA GLY A 511 9.36 12.12 19.06
C GLY A 511 9.11 11.91 17.57
N GLY A 512 9.66 12.81 16.78
CA GLY A 512 9.60 12.80 15.32
C GLY A 512 10.89 12.25 14.68
N TYR A 513 10.91 12.21 13.37
CA TYR A 513 12.14 11.93 12.60
C TYR A 513 13.20 13.01 12.87
N ALA A 514 14.45 12.61 12.95
CA ALA A 514 15.55 13.54 13.11
C ALA A 514 15.69 14.45 11.88
N LYS A 515 15.99 15.74 12.11
CA LYS A 515 16.22 16.71 11.03
C LYS A 515 17.35 16.25 10.12
N PRO A 516 17.11 16.09 8.82
CA PRO A 516 18.14 15.68 7.87
C PRO A 516 19.23 16.77 7.73
N SER A 517 20.44 16.37 7.43
CA SER A 517 21.58 17.30 7.28
C SER A 517 21.45 18.27 6.11
N TRP A 518 20.61 17.97 5.14
CA TRP A 518 20.31 18.83 3.99
C TRP A 518 19.25 19.89 4.30
N GLN A 519 18.40 19.69 5.32
CA GLN A 519 17.32 20.61 5.68
C GLN A 519 17.88 21.78 6.47
N THR A 520 18.53 22.71 5.76
CA THR A 520 19.21 23.88 6.31
C THR A 520 18.94 25.09 5.42
N GLY A 521 18.98 26.28 5.99
CA GLY A 521 18.79 27.54 5.25
C GLY A 521 18.08 28.60 6.07
N VAL A 522 17.81 29.73 5.42
CA VAL A 522 17.04 30.84 6.03
C VAL A 522 15.61 30.34 6.28
N GLY A 523 15.11 30.58 7.50
CA GLY A 523 13.76 30.22 7.90
C GLY A 523 13.59 28.80 8.43
N VAL A 524 14.50 27.86 8.13
CA VAL A 524 14.43 26.49 8.68
C VAL A 524 14.49 26.55 10.21
N PRO A 525 13.50 25.94 10.93
CA PRO A 525 13.50 25.97 12.38
C PRO A 525 14.75 25.35 13.00
N ALA A 526 15.26 25.97 14.07
CA ALA A 526 16.44 25.50 14.78
C ALA A 526 16.06 24.42 15.83
N ASP A 527 15.22 23.49 15.45
CA ASP A 527 14.86 22.31 16.22
C ASP A 527 15.68 21.08 15.76
N SER A 528 15.34 19.89 16.21
CA SER A 528 16.08 18.66 15.89
C SER A 528 15.27 17.67 15.07
N VAL A 529 14.10 18.08 14.56
CA VAL A 529 13.16 17.20 13.85
C VAL A 529 12.96 17.61 12.40
N ARG A 530 12.52 16.66 11.59
CA ARG A 530 12.14 16.87 10.19
C ARG A 530 10.94 17.80 10.09
N ASP A 531 11.00 18.76 9.19
CA ASP A 531 9.93 19.72 8.90
C ASP A 531 9.38 19.50 7.49
N ILE A 532 8.06 19.60 7.33
CA ILE A 532 7.37 19.56 6.04
C ILE A 532 6.45 20.78 5.87
N PRO A 533 6.09 21.15 4.59
CA PRO A 533 6.53 20.57 3.32
C PRO A 533 7.95 21.02 2.94
N ASP A 534 8.52 20.39 1.91
CA ASP A 534 9.80 20.85 1.32
C ASP A 534 9.57 21.96 0.32
N VAL A 535 8.56 21.82 -0.53
CA VAL A 535 8.15 22.75 -1.58
C VAL A 535 6.63 22.78 -1.68
N SER A 536 6.07 23.77 -2.35
CA SER A 536 4.63 23.87 -2.59
C SER A 536 4.31 24.28 -4.01
N LEU A 537 3.12 23.93 -4.48
CA LEU A 537 2.51 24.45 -5.70
C LEU A 537 1.04 24.78 -5.43
N PHE A 538 0.37 25.42 -6.39
CA PHE A 538 -1.06 25.67 -6.31
C PHE A 538 -1.82 24.37 -6.00
N ALA A 539 -2.73 24.42 -5.04
CA ALA A 539 -3.51 23.26 -4.54
C ALA A 539 -4.96 23.63 -4.20
N SER A 540 -5.36 24.88 -4.35
CA SER A 540 -6.70 25.31 -3.91
C SER A 540 -7.83 24.67 -4.73
N ASN A 541 -8.95 24.48 -4.06
CA ASN A 541 -10.19 23.92 -4.59
C ASN A 541 -11.24 24.97 -4.96
N GLY A 542 -10.81 26.21 -5.31
CA GLY A 542 -11.70 27.28 -5.76
C GLY A 542 -11.94 28.39 -4.75
N PHE A 543 -11.37 28.35 -3.53
CA PHE A 543 -11.64 29.35 -2.49
C PHE A 543 -11.32 30.79 -2.96
N LEU A 544 -10.17 31.02 -3.62
CA LEU A 544 -9.82 32.30 -4.24
C LEU A 544 -10.10 32.35 -5.74
N GLY A 545 -11.00 31.49 -6.24
CA GLY A 545 -11.51 31.49 -7.62
C GLY A 545 -10.67 30.70 -8.62
N SER A 546 -9.78 29.81 -8.19
CA SER A 546 -9.04 28.92 -9.09
C SER A 546 -9.03 27.47 -8.58
N PHE A 547 -9.03 26.53 -9.52
CA PHE A 547 -8.96 25.09 -9.26
C PHE A 547 -8.38 24.37 -10.47
N TYR A 548 -7.91 23.13 -10.28
CA TYR A 548 -7.50 22.28 -11.38
C TYR A 548 -8.67 21.56 -12.00
N ILE A 549 -8.51 21.13 -13.24
CA ILE A 549 -9.50 20.31 -13.93
C ILE A 549 -8.95 18.95 -14.33
N ILE A 550 -9.83 17.97 -14.32
CA ILE A 550 -9.62 16.65 -14.89
C ILE A 550 -10.81 16.25 -15.75
N CYS A 551 -10.61 15.26 -16.58
CA CYS A 551 -11.66 14.47 -17.18
C CYS A 551 -11.96 13.29 -16.26
N GLU A 552 -13.21 13.13 -15.82
CA GLU A 552 -13.64 12.02 -14.96
C GLU A 552 -15.08 11.66 -15.36
N ALA A 553 -15.20 10.60 -16.14
CA ALA A 553 -16.48 10.21 -16.71
C ALA A 553 -17.47 9.68 -15.65
N ASP A 554 -16.94 9.00 -14.62
CA ASP A 554 -17.76 8.33 -13.62
C ASP A 554 -18.39 9.29 -12.61
N LEU A 555 -17.84 10.49 -12.42
CA LEU A 555 -18.46 11.56 -11.65
C LEU A 555 -19.66 12.21 -12.36
N SER A 556 -19.79 12.02 -13.68
CA SER A 556 -20.85 12.64 -14.45
C SER A 556 -22.09 11.75 -14.54
N PRO A 557 -23.32 12.28 -14.27
CA PRO A 557 -24.56 11.55 -14.51
C PRO A 557 -24.77 11.10 -15.96
N THR A 558 -23.98 11.63 -16.88
CA THR A 558 -24.05 11.37 -18.33
C THR A 558 -22.89 10.52 -18.83
N GLY A 559 -21.96 10.12 -17.92
CA GLY A 559 -20.79 9.34 -18.29
C GLY A 559 -19.81 10.13 -19.17
N MET A 560 -19.64 11.44 -18.93
CA MET A 560 -18.97 12.31 -19.88
C MET A 560 -17.73 13.00 -19.32
N CYS A 561 -16.66 12.78 -20.03
CA CYS A 561 -15.75 13.81 -20.50
C CYS A 561 -15.98 13.99 -22.00
N ASP A 562 -17.11 14.55 -22.39
CA ASP A 562 -17.51 14.65 -23.80
C ASP A 562 -16.91 15.91 -24.43
N LEU A 563 -16.02 15.71 -25.37
CA LEU A 563 -15.42 16.78 -26.17
C LEU A 563 -16.25 17.13 -27.42
N ASN A 564 -17.42 16.52 -27.59
CA ASN A 564 -18.28 16.76 -28.76
C ASN A 564 -19.14 18.01 -28.58
N PRO A 565 -19.25 18.88 -29.62
CA PRO A 565 -20.12 20.01 -29.57
C PRO A 565 -21.59 19.62 -29.27
N PRO A 566 -22.36 20.45 -28.55
CA PRO A 566 -22.04 21.86 -28.25
C PRO A 566 -21.32 22.09 -26.92
N PHE A 567 -21.19 21.09 -26.07
CA PHE A 567 -20.68 21.26 -24.71
C PHE A 567 -19.43 20.41 -24.45
N GLU A 568 -18.61 20.88 -23.53
CA GLU A 568 -17.51 20.14 -22.88
C GLU A 568 -17.80 20.04 -21.39
N ASP A 569 -17.70 18.84 -20.81
CA ASP A 569 -17.89 18.65 -19.38
C ASP A 569 -16.53 18.25 -18.75
N PHE A 570 -16.25 18.78 -17.57
CA PHE A 570 -15.02 18.47 -16.80
C PHE A 570 -15.27 18.60 -15.30
N ALA A 571 -14.45 17.93 -14.52
CA ALA A 571 -14.50 18.01 -13.07
C ALA A 571 -13.42 18.94 -12.53
N GLY A 572 -13.77 19.74 -11.52
CA GLY A 572 -12.85 20.65 -10.82
C GLY A 572 -12.34 19.99 -9.52
N PHE A 573 -11.06 20.15 -9.26
CA PHE A 573 -10.38 19.60 -8.08
C PHE A 573 -9.33 20.56 -7.52
N GLY A 574 -9.05 20.42 -6.24
CA GLY A 574 -7.91 20.97 -5.54
C GLY A 574 -7.32 19.89 -4.63
N GLY A 575 -6.28 20.24 -3.89
CA GLY A 575 -5.58 19.36 -2.96
C GLY A 575 -4.08 19.31 -3.24
N THR A 576 -3.32 18.95 -2.23
CA THR A 576 -1.89 18.65 -2.39
C THR A 576 -1.67 17.44 -3.31
N SER A 577 -2.72 16.68 -3.58
CA SER A 577 -2.80 15.63 -4.60
C SER A 577 -2.52 16.09 -6.03
N VAL A 578 -2.72 17.38 -6.33
CA VAL A 578 -2.37 17.87 -7.67
C VAL A 578 -0.97 18.45 -7.68
N SER A 579 -0.56 19.10 -6.59
CA SER A 579 0.78 19.71 -6.49
C SER A 579 1.90 18.67 -6.49
N SER A 580 1.71 17.51 -5.85
CA SER A 580 2.69 16.43 -5.80
C SER A 580 3.01 15.84 -7.18
N PRO A 581 2.05 15.32 -7.96
CA PRO A 581 2.33 14.78 -9.29
C PRO A 581 2.79 15.86 -10.28
N ALA A 582 2.33 17.11 -10.14
CA ALA A 582 2.81 18.20 -10.95
C ALA A 582 4.31 18.50 -10.68
N PHE A 583 4.75 18.44 -9.41
CA PHE A 583 6.17 18.60 -9.07
C PHE A 583 7.01 17.40 -9.52
N ALA A 584 6.49 16.18 -9.43
CA ALA A 584 7.09 15.00 -10.02
C ALA A 584 7.32 15.18 -11.53
N GLY A 585 6.36 15.78 -12.23
CA GLY A 585 6.49 16.19 -13.62
C GLY A 585 7.62 17.21 -13.83
N ILE A 586 7.77 18.21 -12.96
CA ILE A 586 8.89 19.17 -13.04
C ILE A 586 10.23 18.45 -12.87
N LEU A 587 10.33 17.47 -11.96
CA LEU A 587 11.57 16.71 -11.78
C LEU A 587 11.90 15.82 -13.00
N ALA A 588 10.91 15.32 -13.72
CA ALA A 588 11.15 14.62 -14.99
C ALA A 588 11.81 15.54 -16.04
N LEU A 589 11.48 16.85 -16.02
CA LEU A 589 12.19 17.83 -16.85
C LEU A 589 13.63 18.03 -16.40
N VAL A 590 13.90 17.98 -15.07
CA VAL A 590 15.26 17.99 -14.51
C VAL A 590 16.04 16.76 -14.97
N ASN A 591 15.46 15.56 -14.80
CA ASN A 591 16.12 14.32 -15.19
C ASN A 591 16.45 14.30 -16.69
N GLN A 592 15.50 14.67 -17.54
CA GLN A 592 15.76 14.80 -18.99
C GLN A 592 16.86 15.82 -19.29
N LYS A 593 16.89 16.96 -18.58
CA LYS A 593 17.90 18.01 -18.80
C LYS A 593 19.30 17.57 -18.34
N THR A 594 19.38 16.89 -17.22
CA THR A 594 20.64 16.44 -16.60
C THR A 594 21.09 15.08 -17.12
N HIS A 595 20.19 14.34 -17.75
CA HIS A 595 20.37 12.93 -18.15
C HIS A 595 20.74 12.04 -16.96
N ALA A 596 20.08 12.25 -15.80
CA ALA A 596 20.40 11.52 -14.58
C ALA A 596 19.19 11.40 -13.65
N ARG A 597 19.10 10.30 -12.93
CA ARG A 597 18.24 10.14 -11.75
C ARG A 597 18.77 11.00 -10.63
N GLN A 598 17.90 11.50 -9.76
CA GLN A 598 18.29 12.42 -8.68
C GLN A 598 18.27 11.78 -7.29
N GLY A 599 17.56 10.64 -7.10
CA GLY A 599 17.35 10.07 -5.77
C GLY A 599 16.64 11.08 -4.86
N ASN A 600 17.10 11.27 -3.62
CA ASN A 600 16.51 12.28 -2.76
C ASN A 600 16.87 13.71 -3.26
N ALA A 601 15.94 14.31 -4.00
CA ALA A 601 16.12 15.62 -4.63
C ALA A 601 16.27 16.79 -3.62
N ASN A 602 15.89 16.60 -2.35
CA ASN A 602 15.98 17.62 -1.31
C ASN A 602 17.41 18.13 -1.11
N PHE A 603 18.43 17.28 -1.28
CA PHE A 603 19.84 17.72 -1.21
C PHE A 603 20.15 18.86 -2.18
N VAL A 604 19.55 18.86 -3.38
CA VAL A 604 19.74 19.90 -4.39
C VAL A 604 18.78 21.06 -4.19
N LEU A 605 17.51 20.78 -3.84
CA LEU A 605 16.49 21.82 -3.62
C LEU A 605 16.93 22.78 -2.51
N TYR A 606 17.30 22.27 -1.33
CA TYR A 606 17.76 23.11 -0.21
C TYR A 606 19.08 23.83 -0.50
N LYS A 607 19.98 23.20 -1.27
CA LYS A 607 21.22 23.85 -1.71
C LYS A 607 20.94 25.03 -2.65
N LEU A 608 20.05 24.88 -3.62
CA LEU A 608 19.65 25.96 -4.53
C LEU A 608 18.95 27.09 -3.77
N ALA A 609 18.10 26.75 -2.79
CA ALA A 609 17.45 27.73 -1.93
C ALA A 609 18.48 28.53 -1.09
N ALA A 610 19.51 27.86 -0.55
CA ALA A 610 20.58 28.54 0.20
C ALA A 610 21.43 29.49 -0.65
N GLU A 611 21.48 29.29 -1.97
CA GLU A 611 22.19 30.21 -2.89
C GLU A 611 21.33 31.40 -3.33
N GLN A 612 20.01 31.33 -3.09
CA GLN A 612 19.06 32.40 -3.41
C GLN A 612 18.96 33.38 -2.24
N ASN A 613 18.77 34.69 -2.56
CA ASN A 613 18.40 35.65 -1.53
C ASN A 613 16.86 35.74 -1.42
N PRO A 614 16.25 35.20 -0.36
CA PRO A 614 14.78 35.15 -0.27
C PRO A 614 14.14 36.55 -0.30
N ALA A 615 14.76 37.56 0.24
CA ALA A 615 14.23 38.94 0.22
C ALA A 615 13.99 39.51 -1.20
N ASN A 616 14.70 39.02 -2.22
CA ASN A 616 14.49 39.39 -3.62
C ASN A 616 13.40 38.54 -4.29
N CYS A 617 13.01 37.47 -3.68
CA CYS A 617 12.09 36.45 -4.21
C CYS A 617 10.75 36.43 -3.48
N ASN A 618 10.54 37.31 -2.54
CA ASN A 618 9.31 37.47 -1.78
C ASN A 618 8.17 37.94 -2.71
N VAL A 619 7.05 37.21 -2.68
CA VAL A 619 5.87 37.45 -3.52
C VAL A 619 4.77 38.25 -2.82
N ASN A 620 4.88 38.50 -1.52
CA ASN A 620 3.81 39.11 -0.73
C ASN A 620 4.07 40.57 -0.29
N GLY A 621 5.24 41.12 -0.32
CA GLY A 621 5.54 42.53 0.10
C GLY A 621 5.12 42.87 1.55
N ASN A 622 4.92 44.15 1.85
CA ASN A 622 4.51 44.64 3.20
C ASN A 622 2.99 44.54 3.47
N ALA A 623 2.22 44.10 2.53
CA ALA A 623 0.79 43.77 2.61
C ALA A 623 0.62 42.50 1.83
N ILE A 624 -0.43 41.74 2.08
CA ILE A 624 -0.77 40.50 1.40
C ILE A 624 -0.69 40.56 -0.16
N LEU A 625 -0.38 41.73 -0.72
CA LEU A 625 -0.37 42.08 -2.12
C LEU A 625 1.06 42.29 -2.65
N THR A 626 1.54 41.44 -3.39
CA THR A 626 1.89 41.34 -4.82
C THR A 626 3.11 42.14 -5.23
N THR A 627 4.24 41.50 -5.16
CA THR A 627 5.33 41.77 -6.10
C THR A 627 5.62 40.48 -6.84
N ALA A 628 5.66 40.54 -8.20
CA ALA A 628 6.21 39.40 -8.93
C ALA A 628 7.67 39.20 -8.45
N PRO A 629 8.10 37.95 -8.21
CA PRO A 629 9.46 37.67 -7.79
C PRO A 629 10.44 38.14 -8.87
N ALA A 630 11.68 38.38 -8.50
CA ALA A 630 12.72 38.71 -9.46
C ALA A 630 12.87 37.57 -10.48
N ALA A 631 13.06 37.91 -11.76
CA ALA A 631 13.14 36.94 -12.85
C ALA A 631 14.21 35.84 -12.68
N ALA A 632 15.18 36.04 -11.80
CA ALA A 632 16.22 35.07 -11.51
C ALA A 632 15.89 34.13 -10.35
N CYS A 633 14.75 34.30 -9.66
CA CYS A 633 14.35 33.43 -8.55
C CYS A 633 14.03 32.01 -9.02
N ILE A 634 14.51 31.05 -8.27
CA ILE A 634 14.20 29.64 -8.43
C ILE A 634 12.95 29.31 -7.62
N PHE A 635 12.95 29.73 -6.35
CA PHE A 635 11.81 29.60 -5.45
C PHE A 635 11.14 30.96 -5.26
N ASN A 636 9.84 30.97 -5.31
CA ASN A 636 8.99 32.11 -5.01
C ASN A 636 8.69 32.07 -3.51
N ASP A 637 9.27 33.02 -2.75
CA ASP A 637 9.21 33.04 -1.29
C ASP A 637 7.87 33.63 -0.83
N ILE A 638 7.02 32.77 -0.24
CA ILE A 638 5.68 33.09 0.24
C ILE A 638 5.81 33.47 1.72
N THR A 639 5.51 34.71 2.06
CA THR A 639 5.87 35.26 3.39
C THR A 639 4.70 35.82 4.19
N ALA A 640 3.48 35.65 3.68
CA ALA A 640 2.26 36.12 4.33
C ALA A 640 1.26 34.97 4.52
N ASP A 641 0.40 35.14 5.54
CA ASP A 641 -0.64 34.20 5.93
C ASP A 641 -0.13 32.92 6.63
N ARG A 642 -0.97 31.88 6.72
CA ARG A 642 -0.77 30.72 7.59
C ARG A 642 -1.55 29.50 7.10
N ASN A 643 -1.15 28.31 7.59
CA ASN A 643 -1.97 27.10 7.49
C ASN A 643 -2.65 26.70 8.81
N ALA A 644 -2.68 27.59 9.81
CA ALA A 644 -3.43 27.38 11.05
C ALA A 644 -4.92 27.22 10.75
N VAL A 645 -5.59 26.33 11.44
CA VAL A 645 -7.03 26.05 11.26
C VAL A 645 -7.81 26.24 12.56
N PRO A 646 -9.17 26.43 12.51
CA PRO A 646 -9.96 26.50 13.72
C PRO A 646 -9.91 25.20 14.52
N CYS A 647 -9.96 25.32 15.86
CA CYS A 647 -9.94 24.17 16.75
C CYS A 647 -11.02 24.25 17.83
N ALA A 648 -11.42 23.11 18.38
CA ALA A 648 -12.35 23.05 19.50
C ALA A 648 -11.67 23.51 20.79
N ALA A 649 -12.32 24.44 21.51
CA ALA A 649 -11.76 24.93 22.77
C ALA A 649 -11.48 23.78 23.77
N GLY A 650 -10.25 23.71 24.27
CA GLY A 650 -9.79 22.66 25.19
C GLY A 650 -9.09 21.47 24.48
N SER A 651 -9.07 21.40 23.17
CA SER A 651 -8.23 20.43 22.44
C SER A 651 -6.73 20.79 22.51
N PRO A 652 -5.83 19.83 22.28
CA PRO A 652 -4.38 20.07 22.31
C PRO A 652 -3.97 21.22 21.37
N ASN A 653 -3.00 22.02 21.77
CA ASN A 653 -2.43 23.16 21.01
C ASN A 653 -3.45 24.22 20.55
N CYS A 654 -4.71 24.17 21.01
CA CYS A 654 -5.75 25.11 20.64
C CYS A 654 -5.64 26.40 21.46
N GLY A 655 -5.26 27.50 20.81
CA GLY A 655 -5.25 28.82 21.39
C GLY A 655 -6.67 29.41 21.41
N THR A 656 -7.17 29.85 22.59
CA THR A 656 -8.50 30.46 22.75
C THR A 656 -8.41 31.82 23.44
N GLU A 657 -9.38 32.71 23.20
CA GLU A 657 -9.55 33.95 23.90
C GLU A 657 -10.80 33.90 24.81
N GLY A 658 -10.60 34.12 26.10
CA GLY A 658 -11.70 34.19 27.08
C GLY A 658 -12.52 32.89 27.15
N THR A 659 -13.84 32.97 26.85
CA THR A 659 -14.77 31.83 26.79
C THR A 659 -15.18 31.45 25.36
N ALA A 660 -14.38 31.85 24.35
CA ALA A 660 -14.65 31.52 22.95
C ALA A 660 -14.72 30.00 22.75
N PRO A 661 -15.78 29.46 22.14
CA PRO A 661 -15.90 28.02 21.89
C PRO A 661 -15.02 27.51 20.73
N ILE A 662 -14.51 28.42 19.90
CA ILE A 662 -13.61 28.13 18.79
C ILE A 662 -12.29 28.85 19.06
N GLY A 663 -11.22 28.12 19.09
CA GLY A 663 -9.87 28.63 19.10
C GLY A 663 -9.22 28.49 17.71
N VAL A 664 -7.92 28.76 17.68
CA VAL A 664 -7.06 28.53 16.50
C VAL A 664 -5.88 27.68 16.93
N LEU A 665 -5.54 26.64 16.17
CA LEU A 665 -4.29 25.92 16.39
C LEU A 665 -3.15 26.92 16.26
N THR A 666 -2.42 27.11 17.35
CA THR A 666 -1.26 28.02 17.35
C THR A 666 -0.13 27.30 16.61
N GLY A 667 0.33 27.87 15.50
CA GLY A 667 1.43 27.21 14.89
C GLY A 667 2.03 27.97 13.73
N TYR A 668 1.65 27.65 12.55
CA TYR A 668 2.54 27.85 11.46
C TYR A 668 2.10 29.06 10.63
N ASN A 669 2.99 30.06 10.58
CA ASN A 669 2.83 31.23 9.72
C ASN A 669 3.89 31.17 8.63
N ALA A 670 3.53 31.65 7.45
CA ALA A 670 4.50 31.88 6.38
C ALA A 670 5.53 32.94 6.78
N GLY A 671 6.76 32.81 6.29
CA GLY A 671 7.88 33.62 6.69
C GLY A 671 8.95 33.75 5.61
N VAL A 672 10.04 34.48 5.88
CA VAL A 672 11.12 34.68 4.90
C VAL A 672 11.97 33.39 4.81
N GLY A 673 12.14 32.88 3.61
CA GLY A 673 12.86 31.66 3.33
C GLY A 673 11.98 30.41 3.55
N TYR A 674 12.52 29.36 4.17
CA TYR A 674 11.73 28.19 4.51
C TYR A 674 10.73 28.51 5.61
N ASP A 675 9.53 27.98 5.51
CA ASP A 675 8.53 27.95 6.59
C ASP A 675 7.72 26.66 6.62
N LEU A 676 6.99 26.45 7.75
CA LEU A 676 6.23 25.23 7.98
C LEU A 676 4.86 25.18 7.28
N THR A 677 4.55 26.15 6.42
CA THR A 677 3.30 26.22 5.66
C THR A 677 3.51 25.92 4.18
N THR A 678 4.60 26.42 3.60
CA THR A 678 4.88 26.36 2.15
C THR A 678 6.26 25.79 1.81
N GLY A 679 7.04 25.41 2.83
CA GLY A 679 8.41 24.94 2.63
C GLY A 679 9.32 26.02 2.05
N LEU A 680 10.06 25.69 0.99
CA LEU A 680 10.89 26.62 0.22
C LEU A 680 10.05 27.56 -0.67
N GLY A 681 8.73 27.43 -0.66
CA GLY A 681 7.79 28.13 -1.54
C GLY A 681 7.51 27.40 -2.84
N SER A 682 6.86 28.10 -3.80
CA SER A 682 6.62 27.55 -5.14
C SER A 682 7.84 27.77 -6.05
N VAL A 683 7.81 27.21 -7.27
CA VAL A 683 9.03 27.23 -8.12
C VAL A 683 8.81 27.93 -9.46
N ASN A 684 9.88 28.55 -9.96
CA ASN A 684 10.05 28.83 -11.37
C ASN A 684 10.76 27.65 -12.02
N ALA A 685 10.00 26.81 -12.71
CA ALA A 685 10.47 25.53 -13.24
C ALA A 685 11.64 25.70 -14.23
N ALA A 686 11.62 26.70 -15.11
CA ALA A 686 12.72 26.95 -16.04
C ALA A 686 14.00 27.31 -15.28
N ASN A 687 13.90 28.13 -14.24
CA ASN A 687 15.07 28.50 -13.44
C ASN A 687 15.56 27.29 -12.62
N LEU A 688 14.66 26.52 -12.02
CA LEU A 688 14.99 25.28 -11.29
C LEU A 688 15.78 24.33 -12.20
N VAL A 689 15.21 23.96 -13.34
CA VAL A 689 15.80 23.00 -14.30
C VAL A 689 17.13 23.49 -14.87
N ASN A 690 17.23 24.79 -15.20
CA ASN A 690 18.46 25.35 -15.79
C ASN A 690 19.58 25.59 -14.77
N ASN A 691 19.26 25.77 -13.50
CA ASN A 691 20.23 25.94 -12.41
C ASN A 691 20.44 24.66 -11.60
N TRP A 692 19.79 23.56 -11.98
CA TRP A 692 20.01 22.29 -11.30
C TRP A 692 21.48 21.88 -11.42
N LYS A 693 22.19 21.92 -10.32
CA LYS A 693 23.64 21.74 -10.27
C LYS A 693 24.06 20.29 -10.06
N SER A 694 23.16 19.35 -10.30
CA SER A 694 23.62 18.02 -10.58
C SER A 694 24.50 18.09 -11.85
N VAL A 695 25.59 17.44 -11.83
CA VAL A 695 26.61 17.35 -12.86
C VAL A 695 26.06 17.25 -14.27
N THR A 696 26.76 17.80 -15.24
CA THR A 696 26.62 17.39 -16.66
C THR A 696 27.25 16.02 -16.83
N PHE A 697 26.45 14.98 -16.81
CA PHE A 697 26.90 13.65 -17.15
C PHE A 697 27.19 13.53 -18.65
N THR A 698 28.17 12.71 -18.98
CA THR A 698 28.41 12.35 -20.38
C THR A 698 27.25 11.50 -20.88
N PRO A 699 26.52 11.91 -21.93
CA PRO A 699 25.40 11.14 -22.46
C PRO A 699 25.83 9.74 -22.90
N THR A 700 24.97 8.78 -22.64
CA THR A 700 25.15 7.37 -23.04
C THR A 700 24.10 6.91 -24.03
N VAL A 701 24.33 5.76 -24.64
CA VAL A 701 23.36 5.02 -25.44
C VAL A 701 23.43 3.58 -24.99
N THR A 702 22.35 3.06 -24.48
CA THR A 702 22.23 1.65 -24.13
C THR A 702 21.70 0.85 -25.32
N LEU A 703 22.36 -0.22 -25.66
CA LEU A 703 21.98 -1.17 -26.73
C LEU A 703 21.73 -2.52 -26.11
N LEU A 704 20.56 -3.09 -26.38
CA LEU A 704 20.19 -4.43 -25.95
C LEU A 704 20.03 -5.36 -27.15
N LYS A 705 20.52 -6.58 -26.97
CA LYS A 705 20.23 -7.71 -27.85
C LYS A 705 19.85 -8.91 -26.98
N VAL A 706 18.70 -9.50 -27.27
CA VAL A 706 18.23 -10.75 -26.66
C VAL A 706 18.17 -11.81 -27.78
N SER A 707 18.67 -13.01 -27.54
CA SER A 707 18.62 -14.08 -28.52
C SER A 707 18.60 -15.47 -27.90
N PRO A 708 17.72 -16.37 -28.38
CA PRO A 708 16.77 -16.15 -29.46
C PRO A 708 15.58 -15.30 -29.05
N GLU A 709 14.95 -14.61 -29.98
CA GLU A 709 13.73 -13.83 -29.80
C GLU A 709 12.46 -14.72 -29.74
N PHE A 710 12.59 -15.97 -30.18
CA PHE A 710 11.54 -16.98 -30.11
C PHE A 710 12.08 -18.22 -29.40
N LEU A 711 11.50 -18.51 -28.23
CA LEU A 711 11.98 -19.56 -27.33
C LEU A 711 10.85 -20.23 -26.56
N VAL A 712 11.16 -21.29 -25.83
CA VAL A 712 10.25 -21.93 -24.89
C VAL A 712 10.60 -21.44 -23.48
N HIS A 713 9.61 -21.26 -22.60
CA HIS A 713 9.80 -20.85 -21.22
C HIS A 713 10.86 -21.73 -20.52
N GLY A 714 11.72 -21.09 -19.72
CA GLY A 714 12.85 -21.76 -19.07
C GLY A 714 14.04 -22.06 -19.99
N GLN A 715 13.93 -21.81 -21.30
CA GLN A 715 15.08 -21.91 -22.21
C GLN A 715 16.00 -20.69 -22.00
N ALA A 716 17.32 -20.92 -22.05
CA ALA A 716 18.31 -19.86 -21.96
C ALA A 716 18.15 -18.84 -23.10
N ALA A 717 18.00 -17.59 -22.77
CA ALA A 717 18.16 -16.47 -23.68
C ALA A 717 19.49 -15.76 -23.39
N ASN A 718 20.31 -15.54 -24.40
CA ASN A 718 21.51 -14.73 -24.26
C ASN A 718 21.11 -13.26 -24.26
N VAL A 719 21.64 -12.52 -23.33
CA VAL A 719 21.44 -11.08 -23.13
C VAL A 719 22.79 -10.40 -23.31
N ASP A 720 22.91 -9.59 -24.35
CA ASP A 720 24.08 -8.76 -24.62
C ASP A 720 23.66 -7.30 -24.44
N VAL A 721 24.22 -6.61 -23.44
CA VAL A 721 24.02 -5.18 -23.23
C VAL A 721 25.34 -4.46 -23.48
N ALA A 722 25.27 -3.33 -24.17
CA ALA A 722 26.40 -2.42 -24.35
C ALA A 722 25.94 -0.99 -24.09
N VAL A 723 26.59 -0.32 -23.15
CA VAL A 723 26.41 1.11 -22.90
C VAL A 723 27.58 1.85 -23.51
N ILE A 724 27.29 2.75 -24.42
CA ILE A 724 28.28 3.46 -25.23
C ILE A 724 28.25 4.94 -24.85
N ALA A 725 29.42 5.48 -24.61
CA ALA A 725 29.61 6.91 -24.31
C ALA A 725 30.84 7.46 -25.06
N LYS A 726 30.88 8.78 -25.21
CA LYS A 726 32.06 9.48 -25.74
C LYS A 726 33.05 9.72 -24.60
N GLY A 727 34.26 9.23 -24.77
CA GLY A 727 35.38 9.57 -23.88
C GLY A 727 35.67 8.60 -22.74
N GLY A 728 34.98 7.45 -22.70
CA GLY A 728 35.24 6.39 -21.72
C GLY A 728 34.27 5.24 -21.83
N ALA A 729 34.47 4.22 -21.01
CA ALA A 729 33.55 3.10 -20.87
C ALA A 729 32.67 3.29 -19.64
N PRO A 730 31.34 3.33 -19.77
CA PRO A 730 30.42 3.37 -18.66
C PRO A 730 30.57 2.15 -17.74
N SER A 731 30.30 2.36 -16.44
CA SER A 731 30.28 1.34 -15.39
C SER A 731 28.91 1.38 -14.67
N GLY A 732 28.69 0.53 -13.70
CA GLY A 732 27.46 0.55 -12.89
C GLY A 732 26.45 -0.51 -13.30
N GLN A 733 25.20 -0.29 -12.90
CA GLN A 733 24.14 -1.30 -12.92
C GLN A 733 23.23 -1.19 -14.14
N ILE A 734 22.70 -2.34 -14.53
CA ILE A 734 21.66 -2.48 -15.56
C ILE A 734 20.50 -3.26 -14.95
N ALA A 735 19.28 -2.76 -15.07
CA ALA A 735 18.07 -3.56 -14.89
C ALA A 735 17.56 -4.05 -16.25
N LEU A 736 17.15 -5.31 -16.31
CA LEU A 736 16.33 -5.78 -17.42
C LEU A 736 14.86 -5.64 -17.03
N GLN A 737 14.06 -5.11 -17.94
CA GLN A 737 12.64 -4.93 -17.73
C GLN A 737 11.86 -5.68 -18.80
N THR A 738 10.73 -6.26 -18.39
CA THR A 738 9.69 -6.73 -19.31
C THR A 738 8.40 -5.98 -19.01
N ASN A 739 7.43 -6.03 -19.92
CA ASN A 739 6.11 -5.47 -19.67
C ASN A 739 5.32 -6.22 -18.57
N HIS A 740 5.89 -7.24 -17.92
CA HIS A 740 5.22 -8.02 -16.89
C HIS A 740 6.06 -8.29 -15.62
N GLN A 741 7.38 -8.32 -15.68
CA GLN A 741 8.28 -8.60 -14.55
C GLN A 741 9.75 -8.32 -14.88
N ASP A 742 10.60 -8.28 -13.85
CA ASP A 742 12.05 -8.28 -14.00
C ASP A 742 12.56 -9.71 -14.28
N PRO A 743 13.11 -9.99 -15.45
CA PRO A 743 13.43 -11.37 -15.86
C PRO A 743 14.85 -11.80 -15.55
N ALA A 744 15.73 -10.98 -14.96
CA ALA A 744 17.15 -11.31 -14.99
C ALA A 744 17.93 -11.00 -13.72
N GLY A 745 17.34 -10.28 -12.77
CA GLY A 745 18.07 -9.81 -11.60
C GLY A 745 19.17 -8.78 -11.94
N ASP A 746 20.04 -8.54 -10.98
CA ASP A 746 21.09 -7.51 -11.07
C ASP A 746 22.15 -7.81 -12.11
N LEU A 747 22.33 -6.88 -13.04
CA LEU A 747 23.41 -6.93 -14.02
C LEU A 747 24.37 -5.78 -13.79
N THR A 748 25.67 -6.09 -13.73
CA THR A 748 26.74 -5.09 -13.61
C THR A 748 27.57 -5.03 -14.87
N LEU A 749 27.76 -3.83 -15.43
CA LEU A 749 28.63 -3.63 -16.59
C LEU A 749 30.08 -4.01 -16.29
N GLY A 750 30.71 -4.70 -17.19
CA GLY A 750 32.16 -4.90 -17.18
C GLY A 750 32.93 -3.61 -17.46
N ALA A 751 34.23 -3.61 -17.21
CA ALA A 751 35.11 -2.45 -17.37
C ALA A 751 35.14 -1.83 -18.77
N ASN A 752 34.59 -2.50 -19.77
CA ASN A 752 34.47 -2.04 -21.16
C ASN A 752 33.06 -1.49 -21.51
N GLY A 753 32.22 -1.30 -20.51
CA GLY A 753 30.83 -0.83 -20.71
C GLY A 753 29.90 -1.88 -21.31
N THR A 754 30.23 -3.16 -21.23
CA THR A 754 29.38 -4.23 -21.76
C THR A 754 29.14 -5.33 -20.74
N ILE A 755 28.02 -6.03 -20.88
CA ILE A 755 27.77 -7.28 -20.18
C ILE A 755 27.16 -8.31 -21.13
N LYS A 756 27.55 -9.56 -20.97
CA LYS A 756 26.96 -10.73 -21.63
C LYS A 756 26.55 -11.72 -20.58
N THR A 757 25.32 -12.07 -20.55
CA THR A 757 24.75 -13.02 -19.60
C THR A 757 23.67 -13.88 -20.27
N THR A 758 23.06 -14.76 -19.51
CA THR A 758 21.91 -15.56 -19.94
C THR A 758 20.82 -15.44 -18.89
N THR A 759 19.58 -15.35 -19.32
CA THR A 759 18.41 -15.47 -18.45
C THR A 759 17.55 -16.67 -18.86
N HIS A 760 16.89 -17.27 -17.88
CA HIS A 760 15.89 -18.33 -18.02
C HIS A 760 14.49 -17.86 -17.58
N LEU A 761 14.36 -16.63 -17.13
CA LEU A 761 13.20 -16.10 -16.43
C LEU A 761 12.29 -15.24 -17.33
N LEU A 762 12.46 -15.32 -18.66
CA LEU A 762 11.59 -14.59 -19.58
C LEU A 762 10.15 -15.14 -19.49
N PRO A 763 9.15 -14.26 -19.20
CA PRO A 763 7.76 -14.70 -19.04
C PRO A 763 7.16 -15.22 -20.34
N GLY A 764 6.21 -16.13 -20.24
CA GLY A 764 5.48 -16.69 -21.38
C GLY A 764 4.62 -15.66 -22.10
N GLY A 765 4.42 -15.87 -23.40
CA GLY A 765 3.64 -15.02 -24.29
C GLY A 765 4.47 -13.99 -25.05
N PRO A 766 3.82 -13.05 -25.76
CA PRO A 766 4.48 -11.91 -26.40
C PRO A 766 4.89 -10.88 -25.34
N SER A 767 6.13 -10.42 -25.41
CA SER A 767 6.67 -9.46 -24.46
C SER A 767 7.74 -8.59 -25.12
N PHE A 768 8.11 -7.49 -24.48
CA PHE A 768 9.25 -6.68 -24.86
C PHE A 768 10.27 -6.71 -23.71
N VAL A 769 11.55 -6.81 -24.05
CA VAL A 769 12.63 -6.68 -23.07
C VAL A 769 13.36 -5.38 -23.36
N SER A 770 13.57 -4.55 -22.36
CA SER A 770 14.45 -3.38 -22.39
C SER A 770 15.52 -3.51 -21.32
N ALA A 771 16.58 -2.72 -21.44
CA ALA A 771 17.62 -2.59 -20.45
C ALA A 771 17.72 -1.12 -20.03
N ASP A 772 17.61 -0.87 -18.76
CA ASP A 772 17.77 0.44 -18.16
C ASP A 772 19.16 0.53 -17.49
N TYR A 773 20.00 1.41 -17.99
CA TYR A 773 21.29 1.73 -17.41
C TYR A 773 21.15 2.89 -16.43
N PHE A 774 21.41 2.68 -15.16
CA PHE A 774 21.15 3.67 -14.09
C PHE A 774 22.12 4.85 -14.09
N GLY A 775 23.15 4.83 -14.92
CA GLY A 775 24.25 5.80 -14.90
C GLY A 775 25.33 5.43 -13.89
N ASP A 776 26.36 6.24 -13.86
CA ASP A 776 27.39 6.25 -12.82
C ASP A 776 27.82 7.71 -12.52
N GLY A 777 28.79 7.94 -11.65
CA GLY A 777 29.22 9.29 -11.32
C GLY A 777 29.80 10.14 -12.47
N THR A 778 29.86 9.60 -13.71
CA THR A 778 30.46 10.25 -14.91
C THR A 778 29.52 10.18 -16.10
N PHE A 779 28.79 9.06 -16.26
CA PHE A 779 27.98 8.75 -17.42
C PHE A 779 26.49 8.80 -17.07
N ALA A 780 25.69 9.37 -17.96
CA ALA A 780 24.24 9.53 -17.83
C ALA A 780 23.53 8.17 -17.86
N HIS A 781 22.35 8.10 -17.25
CA HIS A 781 21.44 6.96 -17.47
C HIS A 781 20.95 6.91 -18.93
N SER A 782 20.54 5.76 -19.38
CA SER A 782 19.89 5.60 -20.68
C SER A 782 19.17 4.28 -20.82
N ASP A 783 18.02 4.32 -21.46
CA ASP A 783 17.25 3.12 -21.80
C ASP A 783 17.68 2.54 -23.15
N SER A 784 17.56 1.24 -23.29
CA SER A 784 17.77 0.56 -24.56
C SER A 784 16.53 0.61 -25.46
N ASN A 785 16.75 0.23 -26.72
CA ASN A 785 15.63 -0.20 -27.54
C ASN A 785 14.91 -1.40 -26.91
N ALA A 786 13.58 -1.44 -27.00
CA ALA A 786 12.81 -2.61 -26.66
C ALA A 786 13.00 -3.73 -27.67
N VAL A 787 13.33 -4.94 -27.22
CA VAL A 787 13.49 -6.13 -28.05
C VAL A 787 12.24 -6.99 -27.96
N PRO A 788 11.46 -7.18 -29.03
CA PRO A 788 10.29 -8.04 -29.00
C PRO A 788 10.73 -9.50 -28.85
N ILE A 789 10.10 -10.20 -27.92
CA ILE A 789 10.29 -11.64 -27.71
C ILE A 789 8.97 -12.37 -27.73
N PHE A 790 9.00 -13.64 -28.08
CA PHE A 790 7.85 -14.53 -27.98
C PHE A 790 8.27 -15.84 -27.29
N VAL A 791 7.72 -16.05 -26.10
CA VAL A 791 8.04 -17.21 -25.27
C VAL A 791 6.87 -18.19 -25.29
N LEU A 792 7.07 -19.37 -25.84
CA LEU A 792 6.10 -20.45 -25.82
C LEU A 792 6.03 -21.09 -24.45
N PRO A 793 4.84 -21.50 -23.99
CA PRO A 793 4.72 -22.21 -22.74
C PRO A 793 5.45 -23.56 -22.78
N GLU A 794 6.11 -23.89 -21.68
CA GLU A 794 6.76 -25.20 -21.52
C GLU A 794 5.81 -26.27 -20.98
N PRO A 795 6.15 -27.58 -21.13
CA PRO A 795 5.41 -28.64 -20.46
C PRO A 795 5.49 -28.51 -18.94
N SER A 796 4.36 -28.61 -18.27
CA SER A 796 4.25 -28.64 -16.81
C SER A 796 4.02 -30.04 -16.26
N THR A 797 4.19 -30.21 -14.97
CA THR A 797 3.82 -31.40 -14.20
C THR A 797 3.02 -30.99 -12.98
N THR A 798 1.96 -31.73 -12.70
CA THR A 798 1.14 -31.50 -11.49
C THR A 798 1.26 -32.71 -10.59
N LYS A 799 1.53 -32.48 -9.30
CA LYS A 799 1.61 -33.50 -8.25
C LYS A 799 0.47 -33.29 -7.26
N ILE A 800 -0.22 -34.36 -6.90
CA ILE A 800 -1.27 -34.33 -5.87
C ILE A 800 -0.68 -34.82 -4.55
N SER A 801 -0.99 -34.14 -3.47
CA SER A 801 -0.71 -34.56 -2.09
C SER A 801 -1.97 -34.36 -1.23
N PHE A 802 -2.08 -35.15 -0.16
CA PHE A 802 -3.19 -35.08 0.79
C PHE A 802 -2.64 -34.78 2.17
N PHE A 803 -3.29 -33.89 2.89
CA PHE A 803 -2.93 -33.51 4.23
C PHE A 803 -4.12 -33.61 5.18
N SER A 804 -3.85 -33.78 6.43
CA SER A 804 -4.79 -33.69 7.55
C SER A 804 -4.13 -32.88 8.66
N LEU A 805 -4.88 -32.54 9.68
CA LEU A 805 -4.32 -31.90 10.87
C LEU A 805 -3.72 -32.97 11.81
N ASN A 806 -2.64 -32.64 12.50
CA ASN A 806 -2.10 -33.45 13.58
C ASN A 806 -3.09 -33.56 14.75
N ALA A 807 -2.81 -34.45 15.72
CA ALA A 807 -3.73 -34.70 16.84
C ALA A 807 -4.01 -33.46 17.72
N GLN A 808 -3.12 -32.47 17.69
CA GLN A 808 -3.22 -31.19 18.39
C GLN A 808 -3.88 -30.10 17.52
N GLN A 809 -4.17 -30.38 16.24
CA GLN A 809 -4.66 -29.44 15.23
C GLN A 809 -3.75 -28.23 14.97
N THR A 810 -2.46 -28.36 15.30
CA THR A 810 -1.44 -27.28 15.19
C THR A 810 -0.55 -27.39 13.97
N GLY A 811 -0.76 -28.38 13.10
CA GLY A 811 0.05 -28.55 11.89
C GLY A 811 -0.51 -29.61 10.95
N GLU A 812 -0.12 -29.51 9.68
CA GLU A 812 -0.47 -30.46 8.64
C GLU A 812 0.41 -31.70 8.70
N VAL A 813 -0.21 -32.85 8.54
CA VAL A 813 0.46 -34.14 8.39
C VAL A 813 -0.01 -34.85 7.12
N PRO A 814 0.84 -35.60 6.42
CA PRO A 814 0.43 -36.35 5.24
C PRO A 814 -0.76 -37.27 5.56
N PHE A 815 -1.79 -37.23 4.71
CA PHE A 815 -2.98 -38.06 4.84
C PHE A 815 -2.93 -39.22 3.85
N THR A 816 -3.02 -40.44 4.36
CA THR A 816 -3.02 -41.67 3.55
C THR A 816 -4.32 -42.46 3.67
N GLY A 817 -5.21 -42.03 4.55
CA GLY A 817 -6.51 -42.63 4.80
C GLY A 817 -6.94 -42.47 6.25
N GLY A 818 -8.24 -42.51 6.52
CA GLY A 818 -8.80 -42.29 7.87
C GLY A 818 -10.22 -42.85 8.02
N GLY A 819 -10.84 -42.59 9.18
CA GLY A 819 -12.25 -42.84 9.42
C GLY A 819 -13.12 -41.77 8.74
N TYR A 820 -14.38 -42.07 8.54
CA TYR A 820 -15.36 -41.10 8.05
C TYR A 820 -15.39 -39.85 8.93
N GLY A 821 -15.34 -38.69 8.29
CA GLY A 821 -15.27 -37.40 8.95
C GLY A 821 -13.84 -36.97 9.33
N SER A 822 -12.80 -37.66 8.85
CA SER A 822 -11.44 -37.14 8.91
C SER A 822 -11.35 -35.86 8.12
N ILE A 823 -10.59 -34.89 8.64
CA ILE A 823 -10.26 -33.64 7.98
C ILE A 823 -9.26 -33.94 6.87
N VAL A 824 -9.56 -33.58 5.61
CA VAL A 824 -8.68 -33.81 4.47
C VAL A 824 -8.53 -32.53 3.68
N PHE A 825 -7.30 -32.13 3.40
CA PHE A 825 -6.93 -31.07 2.48
C PHE A 825 -6.31 -31.68 1.21
N LEU A 826 -6.69 -31.16 0.06
CA LEU A 826 -6.11 -31.53 -1.22
C LEU A 826 -5.11 -30.45 -1.63
N ARG A 827 -3.88 -30.85 -1.95
CA ARG A 827 -2.83 -29.97 -2.45
C ARG A 827 -2.43 -30.40 -3.86
N ALA A 828 -2.20 -29.42 -4.74
CA ALA A 828 -1.56 -29.62 -6.02
C ALA A 828 -0.32 -28.71 -6.11
N ASP A 829 0.81 -29.30 -6.46
CA ASP A 829 2.06 -28.61 -6.78
C ASP A 829 2.26 -28.67 -8.28
N VAL A 830 2.36 -27.52 -8.95
CA VAL A 830 2.56 -27.38 -10.39
C VAL A 830 3.95 -26.84 -10.63
N ALA A 831 4.73 -27.51 -11.42
CA ALA A 831 6.08 -27.09 -11.76
C ALA A 831 6.34 -27.25 -13.25
N GLY A 832 7.05 -26.31 -13.84
CA GLY A 832 7.57 -26.42 -15.18
C GLY A 832 8.68 -27.46 -15.31
N ARG A 833 8.91 -27.94 -16.51
CA ARG A 833 9.97 -28.91 -16.79
C ARG A 833 11.37 -28.32 -16.59
N SER A 834 11.54 -27.06 -16.83
CA SER A 834 12.80 -26.33 -16.69
C SER A 834 13.19 -26.10 -15.23
N GLY A 835 12.20 -26.01 -14.32
CA GLY A 835 12.39 -25.62 -12.93
C GLY A 835 12.55 -24.12 -12.72
N PHE A 836 12.34 -23.28 -13.75
CA PHE A 836 12.38 -21.84 -13.68
C PHE A 836 10.97 -21.24 -13.65
N GLY A 837 10.77 -20.23 -12.84
CA GLY A 837 9.49 -19.56 -12.64
C GLY A 837 8.46 -20.43 -11.91
N ALA A 838 7.47 -19.80 -11.31
CA ALA A 838 6.34 -20.45 -10.65
C ALA A 838 5.11 -20.47 -11.57
N ALA A 839 4.36 -21.56 -11.56
CA ALA A 839 3.12 -21.65 -12.31
C ALA A 839 2.04 -20.77 -11.66
N THR A 840 1.28 -20.07 -12.50
CA THR A 840 0.13 -19.25 -12.10
C THR A 840 -1.18 -19.89 -12.57
N GLY A 841 -2.31 -19.20 -12.40
CA GLY A 841 -3.60 -19.73 -12.84
C GLY A 841 -4.27 -20.61 -11.80
N SER A 842 -4.87 -21.75 -12.22
CA SER A 842 -5.69 -22.53 -11.31
C SER A 842 -5.69 -24.05 -11.57
N VAL A 843 -6.01 -24.81 -10.54
CA VAL A 843 -6.18 -26.28 -10.58
C VAL A 843 -7.62 -26.66 -10.23
N LYS A 844 -8.16 -27.63 -10.97
CA LYS A 844 -9.44 -28.26 -10.67
C LYS A 844 -9.22 -29.67 -10.10
N PHE A 845 -9.78 -29.91 -8.90
CA PHE A 845 -9.82 -31.27 -8.33
C PHE A 845 -11.12 -31.98 -8.66
N THR A 846 -11.02 -33.27 -8.94
CA THR A 846 -12.19 -34.17 -9.01
C THR A 846 -11.97 -35.40 -8.15
N ASP A 847 -13.03 -35.88 -7.49
CA ASP A 847 -13.09 -37.13 -6.76
C ASP A 847 -13.98 -38.11 -7.55
N ASP A 848 -13.42 -39.21 -8.01
CA ASP A 848 -14.09 -40.21 -8.88
C ASP A 848 -14.88 -39.56 -10.04
N GLY A 849 -14.29 -38.48 -10.64
CA GLY A 849 -14.88 -37.73 -11.74
C GLY A 849 -15.87 -36.64 -11.38
N LYS A 850 -16.22 -36.49 -10.09
CA LYS A 850 -17.07 -35.37 -9.60
C LYS A 850 -16.21 -34.21 -9.15
N GLY A 851 -16.57 -32.98 -9.49
CA GLY A 851 -15.88 -31.81 -9.05
C GLY A 851 -15.92 -31.60 -7.54
N VAL A 852 -14.80 -31.27 -6.95
CA VAL A 852 -14.69 -30.87 -5.54
C VAL A 852 -15.30 -29.47 -5.38
N ALA A 853 -15.98 -29.21 -4.27
CA ALA A 853 -16.56 -27.90 -3.98
C ALA A 853 -15.44 -26.84 -3.90
N GLY A 854 -15.71 -25.65 -4.42
CA GLY A 854 -14.75 -24.54 -4.47
C GLY A 854 -13.86 -24.50 -5.72
N ASN A 855 -13.95 -25.49 -6.64
CA ASN A 855 -13.20 -25.44 -7.90
C ASN A 855 -13.57 -24.22 -8.77
N PRO A 856 -12.58 -23.65 -9.51
CA PRO A 856 -11.16 -23.96 -9.50
C PRO A 856 -10.41 -23.28 -8.33
N PHE A 857 -9.31 -23.87 -7.89
CA PHE A 857 -8.43 -23.31 -6.84
C PHE A 857 -7.25 -22.61 -7.49
N LYS A 858 -6.98 -21.34 -7.12
CA LYS A 858 -5.84 -20.57 -7.63
C LYS A 858 -4.54 -21.13 -7.08
N LEU A 859 -3.48 -21.04 -7.87
CA LEU A 859 -2.11 -21.30 -7.44
C LEU A 859 -1.56 -20.04 -6.73
N ASN A 860 -0.74 -20.27 -5.72
CA ASN A 860 0.03 -19.21 -5.04
C ASN A 860 1.32 -18.89 -5.82
N SER A 861 2.14 -17.97 -5.28
CA SER A 861 3.40 -17.53 -5.88
C SER A 861 4.46 -18.64 -6.03
N GLU A 862 4.29 -19.78 -5.34
CA GLU A 862 5.18 -20.95 -5.46
C GLU A 862 4.67 -21.98 -6.48
N GLY A 863 3.55 -21.71 -7.14
CA GLY A 863 2.94 -22.65 -8.10
C GLY A 863 2.21 -23.81 -7.44
N ASN A 864 1.72 -23.66 -6.21
CA ASN A 864 0.93 -24.68 -5.54
C ASN A 864 -0.42 -24.14 -5.05
N THR A 865 -1.33 -25.02 -4.74
CA THR A 865 -2.61 -24.70 -4.10
C THR A 865 -2.99 -25.77 -3.11
N LEU A 866 -3.62 -25.33 -2.02
CA LEU A 866 -4.26 -26.16 -1.01
C LEU A 866 -5.75 -25.80 -0.97
N THR A 867 -6.65 -26.78 -0.78
CA THR A 867 -8.06 -26.44 -0.57
C THR A 867 -8.20 -25.61 0.71
N PRO A 868 -8.82 -24.42 0.65
CA PRO A 868 -8.86 -23.49 1.80
C PRO A 868 -9.70 -24.03 2.96
N ASN A 869 -10.65 -24.93 2.65
CA ASN A 869 -11.50 -25.59 3.64
C ASN A 869 -11.25 -27.08 3.64
N SER A 870 -11.19 -27.66 4.81
CA SER A 870 -11.10 -29.12 4.97
C SER A 870 -12.34 -29.82 4.40
N ILE A 871 -12.12 -30.96 3.74
CA ILE A 871 -13.19 -31.81 3.26
C ILE A 871 -13.35 -32.96 4.26
N ASN A 872 -14.42 -32.92 5.03
CA ASN A 872 -14.73 -33.93 6.07
C ASN A 872 -15.91 -34.82 5.73
N THR A 873 -16.41 -34.73 4.48
CA THR A 873 -17.61 -35.47 4.03
C THR A 873 -17.31 -36.49 2.95
N PHE A 874 -16.05 -36.86 2.73
CA PHE A 874 -15.71 -38.00 1.87
C PHE A 874 -16.43 -39.26 2.32
N SER A 875 -17.08 -39.93 1.41
CA SER A 875 -17.86 -41.17 1.69
C SER A 875 -16.94 -42.33 2.11
N VAL A 876 -17.49 -43.34 2.75
CA VAL A 876 -16.73 -44.56 3.02
C VAL A 876 -16.41 -45.28 1.71
N GLY A 877 -15.12 -45.52 1.46
CA GLY A 877 -14.64 -46.15 0.23
C GLY A 877 -13.22 -45.64 -0.17
N THR A 878 -12.83 -46.03 -1.36
CA THR A 878 -11.62 -45.52 -1.99
C THR A 878 -11.98 -44.29 -2.80
N HIS A 879 -11.25 -43.21 -2.60
CA HIS A 879 -11.37 -41.95 -3.32
C HIS A 879 -10.19 -41.80 -4.26
N THR A 880 -10.46 -41.50 -5.54
CA THR A 880 -9.43 -41.28 -6.54
C THR A 880 -9.47 -39.83 -7.02
N ILE A 881 -8.56 -39.06 -6.48
CA ILE A 881 -8.44 -37.64 -6.77
C ILE A 881 -7.63 -37.44 -8.06
N ARG A 882 -8.16 -36.60 -8.95
CA ARG A 882 -7.46 -36.06 -10.12
C ARG A 882 -7.34 -34.57 -9.97
N ALA A 883 -6.25 -33.98 -10.45
CA ALA A 883 -6.04 -32.56 -10.52
C ALA A 883 -5.69 -32.17 -11.95
N THR A 884 -6.40 -31.19 -12.47
CA THR A 884 -6.16 -30.65 -13.83
C THR A 884 -5.74 -29.20 -13.69
N TYR A 885 -4.52 -28.90 -14.07
CA TYR A 885 -4.01 -27.56 -14.21
C TYR A 885 -4.46 -26.96 -15.53
N ALA A 886 -4.98 -25.73 -15.50
CA ALA A 886 -5.52 -25.06 -16.69
C ALA A 886 -4.44 -24.55 -17.67
N GLY A 887 -3.20 -24.43 -17.20
CA GLY A 887 -2.13 -23.73 -17.90
C GLY A 887 -2.16 -22.22 -17.67
N ASP A 888 -1.07 -21.58 -18.03
CA ASP A 888 -0.92 -20.14 -18.13
C ASP A 888 -0.06 -19.77 -19.35
N LEU A 889 0.42 -18.54 -19.45
CA LEU A 889 1.25 -18.11 -20.59
C LEU A 889 2.64 -18.79 -20.60
N SER A 890 3.15 -19.20 -19.43
CA SER A 890 4.47 -19.82 -19.27
C SER A 890 4.42 -21.35 -19.23
N PHE A 891 3.28 -21.94 -18.84
CA PHE A 891 3.17 -23.37 -18.57
C PHE A 891 1.96 -23.99 -19.28
N LEU A 892 2.17 -25.09 -19.99
CA LEU A 892 1.11 -25.83 -20.67
C LEU A 892 0.16 -26.50 -19.66
N PRO A 893 -1.12 -26.67 -20.02
CA PRO A 893 -2.07 -27.45 -19.22
C PRO A 893 -1.56 -28.87 -18.97
N ASN A 894 -1.85 -29.38 -17.78
CA ASN A 894 -1.44 -30.73 -17.38
C ASN A 894 -2.49 -31.40 -16.47
N GLU A 895 -2.58 -32.75 -16.57
CA GLU A 895 -3.34 -33.56 -15.63
C GLU A 895 -2.38 -34.35 -14.75
N ALA A 896 -2.54 -34.25 -13.44
CA ALA A 896 -1.77 -35.03 -12.47
C ALA A 896 -2.02 -36.54 -12.59
N LYS A 897 -1.01 -37.35 -12.27
CA LYS A 897 -1.28 -38.77 -12.01
C LYS A 897 -2.29 -38.89 -10.88
N PRO A 898 -3.38 -39.68 -11.06
CA PRO A 898 -4.35 -39.87 -9.99
C PRO A 898 -3.69 -40.33 -8.69
N ALA A 899 -4.11 -39.79 -7.58
CA ALA A 899 -3.73 -40.23 -6.25
C ALA A 899 -4.95 -40.68 -5.49
N SER A 900 -4.81 -41.69 -4.62
CA SER A 900 -5.94 -42.27 -3.92
C SER A 900 -5.68 -42.39 -2.43
N PHE A 901 -6.75 -42.27 -1.66
CA PHE A 901 -6.79 -42.62 -0.23
C PHE A 901 -8.06 -43.42 0.09
N VAL A 902 -8.15 -44.00 1.28
CA VAL A 902 -9.29 -44.81 1.71
C VAL A 902 -9.94 -44.19 2.95
N ILE A 903 -11.23 -44.00 2.88
CA ILE A 903 -12.05 -43.66 4.04
C ILE A 903 -12.73 -44.94 4.55
N THR A 904 -12.45 -45.29 5.78
CA THR A 904 -13.13 -46.38 6.49
C THR A 904 -14.32 -45.88 7.27
N LYS A 905 -15.16 -46.77 7.78
CA LYS A 905 -16.25 -46.36 8.68
C LYS A 905 -15.68 -45.69 9.93
N GLY A 906 -16.28 -44.57 10.31
CA GLY A 906 -15.96 -43.90 11.58
C GLY A 906 -16.26 -44.82 12.77
N VAL A 907 -15.34 -44.83 13.73
CA VAL A 907 -15.52 -45.60 14.97
C VAL A 907 -16.50 -44.86 15.86
N THR A 908 -17.41 -45.64 16.50
CA THR A 908 -18.39 -45.11 17.44
C THR A 908 -18.21 -45.67 18.83
N THR A 909 -18.60 -44.91 19.83
CA THR A 909 -18.82 -45.36 21.22
C THR A 909 -20.28 -45.19 21.58
N VAL A 910 -20.79 -46.01 22.50
CA VAL A 910 -22.16 -45.85 23.03
C VAL A 910 -22.07 -45.68 24.53
N THR A 911 -22.53 -44.53 25.02
CA THR A 911 -22.75 -44.30 26.45
C THR A 911 -24.23 -44.37 26.75
N VAL A 912 -24.60 -45.01 27.85
CA VAL A 912 -26.02 -45.20 28.24
C VAL A 912 -26.21 -44.54 29.62
N THR A 913 -27.28 -43.79 29.76
CA THR A 913 -27.73 -43.25 31.04
C THR A 913 -29.15 -43.68 31.34
N ALA A 914 -29.48 -43.80 32.61
CA ALA A 914 -30.81 -44.13 33.08
C ALA A 914 -31.31 -43.04 34.05
N SER A 915 -32.54 -42.60 33.87
CA SER A 915 -33.17 -41.59 34.74
C SER A 915 -34.60 -42.05 35.10
N PRO A 916 -34.87 -42.31 36.38
CA PRO A 916 -33.92 -42.43 37.47
C PRO A 916 -33.05 -43.69 37.39
N ALA A 917 -31.84 -43.67 37.97
CA ALA A 917 -30.93 -44.83 38.01
C ALA A 917 -31.41 -45.88 39.05
N ILE A 918 -32.27 -45.52 40.00
CA ILE A 918 -32.95 -46.35 40.96
C ILE A 918 -34.45 -46.07 40.85
N ALA A 919 -35.27 -47.09 40.64
CA ALA A 919 -36.72 -46.95 40.49
C ALA A 919 -37.47 -48.07 41.18
N ALA A 920 -38.76 -47.90 41.56
CA ALA A 920 -39.63 -48.96 42.04
C ALA A 920 -40.09 -49.84 40.89
N VAL A 921 -40.41 -51.08 41.13
CA VAL A 921 -41.05 -51.98 40.16
C VAL A 921 -42.28 -51.31 39.53
N GLY A 922 -42.35 -51.34 38.19
CA GLY A 922 -43.40 -50.71 37.40
C GLY A 922 -43.30 -49.20 37.21
N ALA A 923 -42.31 -48.50 37.85
CA ALA A 923 -42.01 -47.10 37.58
C ALA A 923 -41.34 -46.94 36.22
N SER A 924 -41.59 -45.81 35.57
CA SER A 924 -40.96 -45.49 34.26
C SER A 924 -39.50 -45.08 34.46
N VAL A 925 -38.62 -45.76 33.74
CA VAL A 925 -37.19 -45.40 33.61
C VAL A 925 -36.91 -44.98 32.19
N ALA A 926 -36.41 -43.76 32.02
CA ALA A 926 -35.92 -43.27 30.73
C ALA A 926 -34.46 -43.72 30.53
N LEU A 927 -34.22 -44.45 29.46
CA LEU A 927 -32.92 -44.97 29.05
C LEU A 927 -32.46 -44.13 27.85
N THR A 928 -31.46 -43.29 28.04
CA THR A 928 -30.89 -42.48 26.95
C THR A 928 -29.54 -43.02 26.57
N ALA A 929 -29.34 -43.30 25.29
CA ALA A 929 -28.03 -43.71 24.77
C ALA A 929 -27.51 -42.65 23.80
N THR A 930 -26.24 -42.29 23.98
CA THR A 930 -25.52 -41.38 23.11
C THR A 930 -24.45 -42.13 22.33
N VAL A 931 -24.51 -42.02 21.01
CA VAL A 931 -23.49 -42.50 20.08
C VAL A 931 -22.50 -41.38 19.90
N GLY A 932 -21.32 -41.48 20.49
CA GLY A 932 -20.23 -40.53 20.34
C GLY A 932 -19.28 -40.94 19.25
N THR A 933 -18.67 -40.00 18.59
CA THR A 933 -17.65 -40.19 17.54
C THR A 933 -16.49 -39.22 17.68
N SER A 934 -15.39 -39.46 16.97
CA SER A 934 -14.30 -38.51 16.72
C SER A 934 -14.36 -37.93 15.31
N SER A 935 -15.55 -37.94 14.69
CA SER A 935 -15.77 -37.54 13.30
C SER A 935 -16.26 -36.11 13.21
N PHE A 936 -15.74 -35.35 12.27
CA PHE A 936 -16.21 -34.02 11.88
C PHE A 936 -17.22 -34.07 10.71
N GLY A 937 -17.63 -35.30 10.29
CA GLY A 937 -18.57 -35.50 9.20
C GLY A 937 -20.03 -35.34 9.63
N ASN A 938 -20.96 -35.78 8.76
CA ASN A 938 -22.37 -35.79 9.08
C ASN A 938 -22.67 -36.68 10.27
N PRO A 939 -23.61 -36.30 11.16
CA PRO A 939 -23.96 -37.10 12.33
C PRO A 939 -24.36 -38.54 12.04
N PRO A 940 -24.14 -39.49 12.99
CA PRO A 940 -24.63 -40.87 12.87
C PRO A 940 -26.16 -40.95 12.68
N THR A 941 -26.54 -41.84 11.79
CA THR A 941 -27.95 -42.25 11.54
C THR A 941 -28.17 -43.68 11.98
N GLY A 942 -29.35 -44.24 11.75
CA GLY A 942 -29.61 -45.63 12.08
C GLY A 942 -30.43 -45.78 13.35
N LYS A 943 -30.23 -46.91 14.11
CA LYS A 943 -31.08 -47.26 15.24
C LYS A 943 -30.28 -47.70 16.46
N LEU A 944 -30.78 -47.35 17.63
CA LEU A 944 -30.36 -47.92 18.91
C LEU A 944 -31.40 -48.93 19.40
N THR A 945 -30.93 -50.11 19.75
CA THR A 945 -31.76 -51.16 20.35
C THR A 945 -31.37 -51.32 21.82
N PHE A 946 -32.33 -51.15 22.71
CA PHE A 946 -32.16 -51.33 24.16
C PHE A 946 -32.64 -52.72 24.58
N THR A 947 -31.82 -53.40 25.39
CA THR A 947 -32.14 -54.74 25.94
C THR A 947 -31.79 -54.79 27.41
N ALA A 948 -32.50 -55.58 28.19
CA ALA A 948 -32.20 -55.97 29.58
C ALA A 948 -32.19 -57.49 29.68
N GLY A 949 -31.09 -58.09 30.14
CA GLY A 949 -30.95 -59.54 30.24
C GLY A 949 -31.23 -60.30 28.93
N GLY A 950 -30.94 -59.67 27.76
CA GLY A 950 -31.29 -60.24 26.42
C GLY A 950 -32.71 -59.97 25.93
N LYS A 951 -33.63 -59.47 26.77
CA LYS A 951 -34.98 -59.08 26.38
C LYS A 951 -34.99 -57.66 25.80
N LYS A 952 -35.59 -57.52 24.61
CA LYS A 952 -35.75 -56.24 23.92
C LYS A 952 -36.70 -55.31 24.66
N LEU A 953 -36.21 -54.05 25.01
CA LEU A 953 -37.00 -52.99 25.60
C LEU A 953 -37.58 -52.06 24.56
N GLY A 954 -36.80 -51.77 23.52
CA GLY A 954 -37.20 -50.88 22.43
C GLY A 954 -36.12 -50.71 21.36
N THR A 955 -36.52 -50.22 20.20
CA THR A 955 -35.62 -49.81 19.12
C THR A 955 -36.09 -48.46 18.62
N VAL A 956 -35.20 -47.48 18.63
CA VAL A 956 -35.47 -46.09 18.26
C VAL A 956 -34.45 -45.60 17.24
N THR A 957 -34.89 -44.82 16.29
CA THR A 957 -34.00 -44.12 15.37
C THR A 957 -33.24 -43.03 16.14
N VAL A 958 -31.95 -42.92 15.91
CA VAL A 958 -31.15 -41.91 16.57
C VAL A 958 -31.37 -40.51 15.95
N THR A 959 -31.30 -39.46 16.78
CA THR A 959 -31.27 -38.07 16.33
C THR A 959 -29.84 -37.58 16.41
N GLY A 960 -29.27 -37.23 15.24
CA GLY A 960 -27.88 -36.78 15.13
C GLY A 960 -27.74 -35.27 15.24
N SER A 961 -26.60 -34.85 15.78
CA SER A 961 -26.15 -33.44 15.85
C SER A 961 -24.63 -33.37 15.84
N ASN A 962 -24.10 -32.26 15.39
CA ASN A 962 -22.69 -31.90 15.64
C ASN A 962 -22.62 -30.98 16.84
N ASP A 963 -21.64 -31.21 17.69
CA ASP A 963 -21.39 -30.37 18.86
C ASP A 963 -20.94 -28.95 18.38
N PRO A 964 -21.58 -27.87 18.85
CA PRO A 964 -21.29 -26.55 18.36
C PRO A 964 -19.91 -26.03 18.76
N ASN A 965 -19.29 -26.57 19.83
CA ASN A 965 -17.98 -26.14 20.32
C ASN A 965 -16.84 -26.97 19.73
N THR A 966 -17.06 -28.29 19.55
CA THR A 966 -16.01 -29.20 19.09
C THR A 966 -16.17 -29.61 17.62
N GLY A 967 -17.33 -29.38 17.01
CA GLY A 967 -17.68 -29.86 15.67
C GLY A 967 -17.89 -31.37 15.55
N LEU A 968 -17.68 -32.15 16.61
CA LEU A 968 -17.74 -33.59 16.58
C LEU A 968 -19.21 -34.10 16.42
N ALA A 969 -19.35 -35.07 15.51
CA ALA A 969 -20.63 -35.69 15.22
C ALA A 969 -21.06 -36.64 16.34
N SER A 970 -22.32 -36.57 16.75
CA SER A 970 -22.92 -37.46 17.74
C SER A 970 -24.39 -37.76 17.41
N ALA A 971 -24.98 -38.76 18.08
CA ALA A 971 -26.40 -38.99 17.94
C ALA A 971 -26.99 -39.61 19.23
N THR A 972 -28.25 -39.30 19.52
CA THR A 972 -28.93 -39.76 20.73
C THR A 972 -30.25 -40.46 20.43
N ALA A 973 -30.66 -41.38 21.31
CA ALA A 973 -32.01 -41.89 21.34
C ALA A 973 -32.41 -42.29 22.78
N THR A 974 -33.71 -42.14 23.07
CA THR A 974 -34.27 -42.44 24.39
C THR A 974 -35.44 -43.43 24.28
N VAL A 975 -35.45 -44.39 25.19
CA VAL A 975 -36.58 -45.32 25.38
C VAL A 975 -37.05 -45.27 26.83
N SER A 976 -38.32 -45.11 27.07
CA SER A 976 -38.90 -45.26 28.41
C SER A 976 -39.49 -46.68 28.60
N THR A 977 -39.22 -47.28 29.73
CA THR A 977 -39.71 -48.64 30.06
C THR A 977 -40.21 -48.71 31.48
N THR A 978 -41.26 -49.48 31.69
CA THR A 978 -41.81 -49.81 33.01
C THR A 978 -41.67 -51.32 33.29
N SER A 979 -40.97 -52.05 32.38
CA SER A 979 -40.98 -53.55 32.37
C SER A 979 -39.71 -54.18 32.95
N LEU A 980 -38.90 -53.39 33.71
CA LEU A 980 -37.71 -53.89 34.35
C LEU A 980 -38.09 -54.69 35.61
N PRO A 981 -37.55 -55.93 35.78
CA PRO A 981 -37.83 -56.72 36.96
C PRO A 981 -37.13 -56.19 38.20
N ALA A 982 -37.54 -56.62 39.40
CA ALA A 982 -36.86 -56.30 40.65
C ALA A 982 -35.44 -56.89 40.64
N GLY A 983 -34.46 -56.06 41.08
CA GLY A 983 -33.03 -56.38 41.10
C GLY A 983 -32.18 -55.39 40.39
N THR A 984 -30.94 -55.74 40.08
CA THR A 984 -30.05 -54.85 39.26
C THR A 984 -30.10 -55.40 37.82
N ASP A 985 -30.63 -54.56 36.94
CA ASP A 985 -30.72 -54.87 35.52
C ASP A 985 -29.53 -54.21 34.75
N ALA A 986 -28.80 -55.03 33.99
CA ALA A 986 -27.81 -54.57 33.04
C ALA A 986 -28.52 -54.22 31.72
N ILE A 987 -28.61 -52.92 31.44
CA ILE A 987 -29.21 -52.43 30.20
C ILE A 987 -28.12 -52.27 29.16
N THR A 988 -28.26 -52.89 28.03
CA THR A 988 -27.36 -52.74 26.87
C THR A 988 -28.09 -51.95 25.78
N ALA A 989 -27.47 -50.88 25.30
CA ALA A 989 -27.89 -50.20 24.09
C ALA A 989 -26.91 -50.53 22.95
N THR A 990 -27.44 -51.07 21.87
CA THR A 990 -26.66 -51.47 20.68
C THR A 990 -27.03 -50.55 19.53
N TYR A 991 -26.03 -49.81 19.03
CA TYR A 991 -26.14 -49.02 17.82
C TYR A 991 -25.92 -49.89 16.59
N SER A 992 -26.82 -49.78 15.61
CA SER A 992 -26.79 -50.62 14.39
C SER A 992 -25.60 -50.33 13.46
N GLY A 993 -24.97 -49.20 13.64
CA GLY A 993 -24.15 -48.57 12.59
C GLY A 993 -25.02 -48.06 11.44
N ASP A 994 -24.36 -47.36 10.52
CA ASP A 994 -24.94 -46.91 9.25
C ASP A 994 -23.93 -47.02 8.09
N GLN A 995 -24.16 -46.32 7.01
CA GLN A 995 -23.26 -46.31 5.86
C GLN A 995 -21.87 -45.76 6.22
N ASN A 996 -21.82 -44.77 7.08
CA ASN A 996 -20.62 -44.01 7.45
C ASN A 996 -19.96 -44.45 8.75
N TYR A 997 -20.72 -45.06 9.66
CA TYR A 997 -20.27 -45.39 10.99
C TYR A 997 -20.41 -46.89 11.30
N SER A 998 -19.48 -47.41 12.12
CA SER A 998 -19.55 -48.75 12.64
C SER A 998 -20.61 -48.89 13.73
N GLY A 999 -21.07 -50.09 13.97
CA GLY A 999 -21.92 -50.41 15.13
C GLY A 999 -21.09 -50.45 16.42
N ALA A 1000 -21.72 -50.12 17.54
CA ALA A 1000 -21.15 -50.20 18.88
C ALA A 1000 -22.21 -50.50 19.94
N ALA A 1001 -21.80 -50.90 21.13
CA ALA A 1001 -22.71 -51.12 22.25
C ALA A 1001 -22.17 -50.50 23.53
N GLY A 1002 -23.06 -50.02 24.37
CA GLY A 1002 -22.78 -49.51 25.70
C GLY A 1002 -23.72 -50.07 26.74
N MET A 1003 -23.36 -50.00 27.98
CA MET A 1003 -24.18 -50.56 29.08
C MET A 1003 -24.29 -49.61 30.26
N VAL A 1004 -25.42 -49.73 30.97
CA VAL A 1004 -25.67 -49.08 32.26
C VAL A 1004 -26.41 -50.02 33.18
N SER A 1005 -26.15 -49.93 34.46
CA SER A 1005 -26.93 -50.70 35.47
C SER A 1005 -28.04 -49.85 36.06
N VAL A 1006 -29.23 -50.43 36.17
CA VAL A 1006 -30.41 -49.83 36.77
C VAL A 1006 -30.86 -50.67 37.96
N ALA A 1007 -31.05 -50.08 39.12
CA ALA A 1007 -31.54 -50.78 40.30
C ALA A 1007 -33.07 -50.63 40.41
N ILE A 1008 -33.80 -51.79 40.44
CA ILE A 1008 -35.22 -51.76 40.58
C ILE A 1008 -35.58 -52.36 41.98
N THR A 1009 -36.14 -51.48 42.84
CA THR A 1009 -36.53 -51.84 44.21
C THR A 1009 -37.93 -52.41 44.27
N THR A 1010 -38.15 -53.48 45.06
CA THR A 1010 -39.50 -53.92 45.44
C THR A 1010 -40.07 -52.89 46.46
N PRO A 1011 -41.37 -52.64 46.44
CA PRO A 1011 -42.06 -51.78 47.39
C PRO A 1011 -41.82 -52.14 48.83
#